data_e65dc38a5f5199e9cb8da51f2e581932
#
_entry.id   e65dc38a5f5199e9cb8da51f2e581932
#
_cell.length_a   1.000
_cell.length_b   1.000
_cell.length_c   1.000
_cell.angle_alpha   90.00
_cell.angle_beta   90.00
_cell.angle_gamma   90.00
#
_symmetry.space_group_name_H-M   'P 1'
#
loop_
_entity.id
_entity.type
_entity.pdbx_description
1 polymer ?
#
loop_
_entity_poly.entity_id
_entity_poly.type
_entity_poly.pdbx_seq_one_letter_code
_entity_poly.pdbx_strand_id
1 'polypeptide(L)'
;MSELYEKSLWKLELDQVLEQLSSCAGSLEGKEACRRLRPVSDLEEVRIMLSQTTAASDLCTKKGNPNFADIHDPGTALERADRGGSLQPKELLAIAGVLRCARTIKTYKGDEDAPSVLDPLFMALSPNKYLEDRIFGAILSEEVIADTASPALADIRRHMRVQSAKIRDSLQKIISSPANAKLLRERIITIRQGRYVVRVKSESKNDLPGLVHDVSATGSTYFVEPMSAVNANNALRELELKEKKEIERILAELSAEAAAHRESIDLDFRMLVQLDVVFAKARLAYRMRAWEPLMNDEGRVELRNARHPLIDPAKVVPICLRIGSDFDSMIITGPNTGGKTVTLKTIGLLVLMAECGLHIPAGDGSCLSTFDAILADIGDEQSIAQSLSTFSSHMRTIVDVVAACDSRTLVLFDELGAGTDPAEGAALAIALIEFCRKMGSHVVATTHYAELKLYAMRTPGVINASCEFDVESLQPTYKLLIGIPGKSNAFAISRRLGLSEEILKEAFDLVDKSDRDFEDVLSQLEQQRQQMEAAKHEAERLRLETEKIKNQSEEFSRQLEREREKALEAARREAQEIIEDARRTANAASEELKALRKQLTEAADTQGINQRQAELRRNLNDADARIRANQTQQKRPEPTRGILVGDTVELLKLGTKASVIAINKDGTYQLQAGILKLNAKADEIYLLEHENPYKQKQGRPAHSGREMKMSATSSEIDLRGMDAVEAICVLERYLDEAMRSNLQSVRIIHGKGTGTLRAAVQQSLRKNKFVKKFRLGVYAEGEDGVTIAEFS
;
A
#
# COMPACT_ATOMS: atom_id res chain seq x y z
N MET A 1 31.68 11.10 13.88
CA MET A 1 30.78 10.34 14.75
C MET A 1 31.60 9.52 15.73
N SER A 2 31.12 9.32 16.97
CA SER A 2 31.85 8.50 17.96
C SER A 2 31.77 7.02 17.59
N GLU A 3 32.76 6.22 18.00
CA GLU A 3 32.75 4.76 17.80
C GLU A 3 31.52 4.10 18.42
N LEU A 4 31.03 4.65 19.52
CA LEU A 4 29.80 4.23 20.20
C LEU A 4 28.57 4.42 19.29
N TYR A 5 28.49 5.54 18.59
CA TYR A 5 27.36 5.82 17.71
C TYR A 5 27.33 4.87 16.51
N GLU A 6 28.47 4.63 15.87
CA GLU A 6 28.57 3.65 14.76
C GLU A 6 28.16 2.22 15.22
N LYS A 7 28.54 1.81 16.45
CA LYS A 7 28.09 0.57 17.05
C LYS A 7 26.57 0.53 17.25
N SER A 8 25.99 1.67 17.65
CA SER A 8 24.54 1.78 17.85
C SER A 8 23.79 1.68 16.51
N LEU A 9 24.30 2.30 15.42
CA LEU A 9 23.72 2.16 14.08
C LEU A 9 23.68 0.69 13.62
N TRP A 10 24.75 -0.07 13.89
CA TRP A 10 24.83 -1.49 13.58
C TRP A 10 23.87 -2.33 14.44
N LYS A 11 23.81 -2.09 15.77
CA LYS A 11 22.89 -2.78 16.69
C LYS A 11 21.42 -2.55 16.32
N LEU A 12 21.10 -1.38 15.79
CA LEU A 12 19.77 -1.01 15.30
C LEU A 12 19.50 -1.49 13.86
N GLU A 13 20.47 -2.17 13.22
CA GLU A 13 20.32 -2.79 11.91
C GLU A 13 20.05 -1.78 10.77
N LEU A 14 20.55 -0.53 10.89
CA LEU A 14 20.41 0.46 9.82
C LEU A 14 21.09 -0.02 8.54
N ASP A 15 22.23 -0.69 8.65
CA ASP A 15 22.97 -1.29 7.52
C ASP A 15 22.11 -2.21 6.67
N GLN A 16 21.23 -3.01 7.29
CA GLN A 16 20.30 -3.90 6.58
C GLN A 16 19.23 -3.11 5.82
N VAL A 17 18.75 -2.01 6.37
CA VAL A 17 17.81 -1.11 5.67
C VAL A 17 18.50 -0.42 4.51
N LEU A 18 19.74 0.05 4.69
CA LEU A 18 20.54 0.66 3.62
C LEU A 18 20.88 -0.35 2.51
N GLU A 19 21.06 -1.62 2.85
CA GLU A 19 21.22 -2.68 1.82
C GLU A 19 19.93 -2.91 1.04
N GLN A 20 18.76 -2.88 1.70
CA GLN A 20 17.47 -2.89 1.01
C GLN A 20 17.31 -1.67 0.10
N LEU A 21 17.73 -0.49 0.56
CA LEU A 21 17.72 0.74 -0.24
C LEU A 21 18.65 0.60 -1.44
N SER A 22 19.88 0.12 -1.23
CA SER A 22 20.86 -0.16 -2.30
C SER A 22 20.26 -1.06 -3.38
N SER A 23 19.50 -2.09 -3.01
CA SER A 23 18.81 -2.95 -3.97
C SER A 23 17.77 -2.22 -4.85
N CYS A 24 17.31 -1.04 -4.41
CA CYS A 24 16.39 -0.19 -5.14
C CYS A 24 17.09 0.80 -6.08
N ALA A 25 18.40 1.07 -5.93
CA ALA A 25 19.15 1.94 -6.82
C ALA A 25 19.44 1.29 -8.18
N GLY A 26 19.44 2.10 -9.25
CA GLY A 26 19.61 1.64 -10.62
C GLY A 26 21.07 1.49 -11.02
N SER A 27 21.96 2.38 -10.54
CA SER A 27 23.38 2.40 -10.86
C SER A 27 24.23 1.73 -9.77
N LEU A 28 25.47 1.33 -10.09
CA LEU A 28 26.42 0.80 -9.11
C LEU A 28 26.82 1.89 -8.10
N GLU A 29 27.08 3.08 -8.59
CA GLU A 29 27.45 4.23 -7.79
C GLU A 29 26.31 4.70 -6.89
N GLY A 30 25.08 4.66 -7.39
CA GLY A 30 23.86 4.89 -6.58
C GLY A 30 23.71 3.85 -5.47
N LYS A 31 24.00 2.57 -5.75
CA LYS A 31 24.00 1.50 -4.74
C LYS A 31 25.03 1.75 -3.64
N GLU A 32 26.25 2.14 -4.03
CA GLU A 32 27.31 2.48 -3.05
C GLU A 32 26.94 3.74 -2.26
N ALA A 33 26.39 4.75 -2.91
CA ALA A 33 25.92 5.96 -2.25
C ALA A 33 24.83 5.66 -1.22
N CYS A 34 23.87 4.77 -1.55
CA CYS A 34 22.86 4.30 -0.61
C CYS A 34 23.45 3.63 0.63
N ARG A 35 24.48 2.78 0.48
CA ARG A 35 25.17 2.13 1.62
C ARG A 35 25.95 3.10 2.49
N ARG A 36 26.41 4.20 1.92
CA ARG A 36 27.20 5.24 2.61
C ARG A 36 26.35 6.32 3.27
N LEU A 37 25.02 6.26 3.14
CA LEU A 37 24.14 7.21 3.82
C LEU A 37 24.37 7.19 5.32
N ARG A 38 24.31 8.36 5.92
CA ARG A 38 24.40 8.54 7.37
C ARG A 38 23.26 9.43 7.85
N PRO A 39 22.76 9.19 9.06
CA PRO A 39 21.75 10.05 9.68
C PRO A 39 22.28 11.48 9.84
N VAL A 40 21.39 12.45 9.66
CA VAL A 40 21.63 13.89 9.81
C VAL A 40 20.72 14.41 10.92
N SER A 41 21.27 15.20 11.84
CA SER A 41 20.51 15.75 12.97
C SER A 41 19.94 17.15 12.71
N ASP A 42 20.31 17.80 11.61
CA ASP A 42 19.74 19.09 11.22
C ASP A 42 18.30 18.93 10.70
N LEU A 43 17.36 19.55 11.40
CA LEU A 43 15.92 19.42 11.11
C LEU A 43 15.55 19.88 9.69
N GLU A 44 16.12 21.00 9.24
CA GLU A 44 15.78 21.54 7.92
C GLU A 44 16.35 20.69 6.79
N GLU A 45 17.54 20.15 6.96
CA GLU A 45 18.15 19.23 6.01
C GLU A 45 17.34 17.93 5.90
N VAL A 46 16.92 17.36 7.05
CA VAL A 46 16.07 16.16 7.10
C VAL A 46 14.73 16.42 6.39
N ARG A 47 14.08 17.55 6.64
CA ARG A 47 12.82 17.93 5.98
C ARG A 47 12.99 18.03 4.46
N ILE A 48 14.06 18.64 4.01
CA ILE A 48 14.37 18.73 2.57
C ILE A 48 14.54 17.33 1.97
N MET A 49 15.32 16.45 2.61
CA MET A 49 15.52 15.08 2.14
C MET A 49 14.23 14.26 2.10
N LEU A 50 13.38 14.38 3.10
CA LEU A 50 12.08 13.72 3.14
C LEU A 50 11.15 14.24 2.03
N SER A 51 11.07 15.56 1.87
CA SER A 51 10.28 16.19 0.80
C SER A 51 10.78 15.80 -0.59
N GLN A 52 12.09 15.63 -0.78
CA GLN A 52 12.66 15.10 -2.02
C GLN A 52 12.18 13.67 -2.29
N THR A 53 12.14 12.83 -1.25
CA THR A 53 11.64 11.45 -1.34
C THR A 53 10.16 11.42 -1.71
N THR A 54 9.33 12.29 -1.12
CA THR A 54 7.91 12.45 -1.45
C THR A 54 7.73 12.91 -2.90
N ALA A 55 8.45 13.95 -3.32
CA ALA A 55 8.39 14.44 -4.69
C ALA A 55 8.81 13.38 -5.72
N ALA A 56 9.83 12.57 -5.43
CA ALA A 56 10.22 11.46 -6.27
C ALA A 56 9.16 10.36 -6.31
N SER A 57 8.50 10.06 -5.19
CA SER A 57 7.39 9.10 -5.11
C SER A 57 6.20 9.53 -5.98
N ASP A 58 5.86 10.83 -5.94
CA ASP A 58 4.80 11.41 -6.78
C ASP A 58 5.13 11.32 -8.26
N LEU A 59 6.39 11.63 -8.64
CA LEU A 59 6.86 11.48 -10.01
C LEU A 59 6.83 10.02 -10.49
N CYS A 60 7.28 9.08 -9.65
CA CYS A 60 7.20 7.65 -9.95
C CYS A 60 5.76 7.18 -10.17
N THR A 61 4.83 7.69 -9.38
CA THR A 61 3.40 7.34 -9.50
C THR A 61 2.79 7.87 -10.80
N LYS A 62 3.20 9.07 -11.23
CA LYS A 62 2.67 9.74 -12.43
C LYS A 62 3.30 9.24 -13.73
N LYS A 63 4.63 9.00 -13.72
CA LYS A 63 5.43 8.77 -14.95
C LYS A 63 6.16 7.43 -14.99
N GLY A 64 6.07 6.63 -13.91
CA GLY A 64 6.85 5.41 -13.75
C GLY A 64 8.28 5.67 -13.28
N ASN A 65 9.07 4.60 -13.09
CA ASN A 65 10.42 4.72 -12.55
C ASN A 65 11.42 5.17 -13.63
N PRO A 66 12.25 6.19 -13.37
CA PRO A 66 13.35 6.54 -14.26
C PRO A 66 14.46 5.49 -14.25
N ASN A 67 15.22 5.40 -15.35
CA ASN A 67 16.31 4.43 -15.52
C ASN A 67 17.69 5.10 -15.34
N PHE A 68 18.50 4.56 -14.42
CA PHE A 68 19.86 5.01 -14.10
C PHE A 68 20.93 3.93 -14.37
N ALA A 69 20.61 2.85 -15.09
CA ALA A 69 21.49 1.68 -15.20
C ALA A 69 22.81 1.94 -15.93
N ASP A 70 22.86 2.92 -16.82
CA ASP A 70 24.01 3.17 -17.70
C ASP A 70 25.01 4.19 -17.12
N ILE A 71 24.96 4.47 -15.82
CA ILE A 71 25.84 5.43 -15.15
C ILE A 71 27.06 4.69 -14.61
N HIS A 72 28.27 5.16 -15.00
CA HIS A 72 29.55 4.73 -14.46
C HIS A 72 30.40 5.93 -14.15
N ASP A 73 31.25 5.86 -13.12
CA ASP A 73 32.10 6.96 -12.71
C ASP A 73 33.11 7.33 -13.81
N PRO A 74 33.01 8.54 -14.42
CA PRO A 74 33.93 9.02 -15.45
C PRO A 74 35.13 9.76 -14.87
N GLY A 75 35.22 9.98 -13.56
CA GLY A 75 36.15 10.95 -12.94
C GLY A 75 37.61 10.68 -13.27
N THR A 76 38.10 9.45 -13.06
CA THR A 76 39.51 9.09 -13.35
C THR A 76 39.83 9.14 -14.83
N ALA A 77 38.88 8.81 -15.70
CA ALA A 77 39.02 8.91 -17.15
C ALA A 77 39.11 10.40 -17.57
N LEU A 78 38.19 11.23 -17.08
CA LEU A 78 38.18 12.67 -17.37
C LEU A 78 39.45 13.37 -16.88
N GLU A 79 40.01 13.01 -15.70
CA GLU A 79 41.27 13.54 -15.20
C GLU A 79 42.47 13.19 -16.13
N ARG A 80 42.48 11.97 -16.65
CA ARG A 80 43.50 11.54 -17.59
C ARG A 80 43.37 12.25 -18.93
N ALA A 81 42.15 12.43 -19.45
CA ALA A 81 41.87 13.16 -20.68
C ALA A 81 42.30 14.64 -20.55
N ASP A 82 42.02 15.28 -19.44
CA ASP A 82 42.39 16.67 -19.13
C ASP A 82 43.91 16.90 -19.14
N ARG A 83 44.69 15.87 -18.77
CA ARG A 83 46.15 15.86 -18.87
C ARG A 83 46.66 15.48 -20.28
N GLY A 84 45.77 15.41 -21.29
CA GLY A 84 46.12 15.07 -22.66
C GLY A 84 46.26 13.57 -22.95
N GLY A 85 45.80 12.70 -22.05
CA GLY A 85 45.73 11.26 -22.25
C GLY A 85 44.55 10.82 -23.14
N SER A 86 44.78 9.85 -23.99
CA SER A 86 43.72 9.22 -24.81
C SER A 86 42.93 8.20 -23.98
N LEU A 87 41.64 8.24 -24.05
CA LEU A 87 40.71 7.32 -23.38
C LEU A 87 40.48 6.06 -24.19
N GLN A 88 40.21 4.96 -23.51
CA GLN A 88 39.79 3.73 -24.12
C GLN A 88 38.32 3.78 -24.57
N PRO A 89 37.90 2.97 -25.57
CA PRO A 89 36.49 2.93 -25.99
C PRO A 89 35.49 2.73 -24.85
N LYS A 90 35.82 1.85 -23.89
CA LYS A 90 35.00 1.60 -22.70
C LYS A 90 34.76 2.87 -21.87
N GLU A 91 35.83 3.67 -21.66
CA GLU A 91 35.75 4.90 -20.86
C GLU A 91 34.94 5.99 -21.59
N LEU A 92 35.09 6.11 -22.89
CA LEU A 92 34.28 7.02 -23.71
C LEU A 92 32.79 6.61 -23.71
N LEU A 93 32.51 5.31 -23.80
CA LEU A 93 31.14 4.79 -23.70
C LEU A 93 30.52 5.08 -22.33
N ALA A 94 31.28 4.97 -21.24
CA ALA A 94 30.85 5.35 -19.90
C ALA A 94 30.46 6.84 -19.83
N ILE A 95 31.31 7.72 -20.40
CA ILE A 95 31.02 9.16 -20.51
C ILE A 95 29.74 9.40 -21.32
N ALA A 96 29.61 8.74 -22.47
CA ALA A 96 28.42 8.85 -23.31
C ALA A 96 27.15 8.32 -22.60
N GLY A 97 27.30 7.29 -21.74
CA GLY A 97 26.25 6.77 -20.87
C GLY A 97 25.74 7.83 -19.88
N VAL A 98 26.66 8.54 -19.22
CA VAL A 98 26.33 9.65 -18.32
C VAL A 98 25.56 10.75 -19.06
N LEU A 99 26.06 11.19 -20.24
CA LEU A 99 25.42 12.22 -21.04
C LEU A 99 24.01 11.81 -21.51
N ARG A 100 23.85 10.56 -21.96
CA ARG A 100 22.54 9.99 -22.33
C ARG A 100 21.58 9.96 -21.15
N CYS A 101 22.05 9.50 -20.01
CA CYS A 101 21.25 9.45 -18.80
C CYS A 101 20.82 10.85 -18.37
N ALA A 102 21.77 11.83 -18.36
CA ALA A 102 21.46 13.23 -18.03
C ALA A 102 20.37 13.81 -18.94
N ARG A 103 20.45 13.56 -20.24
CA ARG A 103 19.44 13.99 -21.20
C ARG A 103 18.08 13.31 -20.94
N THR A 104 18.09 12.02 -20.71
CA THR A 104 16.85 11.25 -20.47
C THR A 104 16.16 11.66 -19.18
N ILE A 105 16.94 11.81 -18.09
CA ILE A 105 16.44 12.22 -16.79
C ILE A 105 15.93 13.66 -16.82
N LYS A 106 16.64 14.58 -17.49
CA LYS A 106 16.16 15.95 -17.66
C LYS A 106 14.83 16.01 -18.40
N THR A 107 14.64 15.18 -19.45
CA THR A 107 13.38 15.07 -20.19
C THR A 107 12.28 14.39 -19.38
N TYR A 108 12.63 13.48 -18.46
CA TYR A 108 11.67 12.74 -17.64
C TYR A 108 10.82 13.69 -16.78
N LYS A 109 11.38 14.75 -16.20
CA LYS A 109 10.63 15.74 -15.44
C LYS A 109 9.63 16.51 -16.33
N GLY A 110 10.09 17.00 -17.48
CA GLY A 110 9.28 17.86 -18.36
C GLY A 110 9.09 19.29 -17.83
N ASP A 111 8.79 20.24 -18.74
CA ASP A 111 8.61 21.66 -18.40
C ASP A 111 7.21 21.96 -17.84
N GLU A 112 6.23 21.08 -18.05
CA GLU A 112 4.83 21.25 -17.63
C GLU A 112 4.55 20.76 -16.19
N ASP A 113 5.51 20.13 -15.53
CA ASP A 113 5.35 19.65 -14.16
C ASP A 113 5.34 20.82 -13.17
N ALA A 114 4.55 20.67 -12.11
CA ALA A 114 4.52 21.65 -11.02
C ALA A 114 5.93 21.82 -10.38
N PRO A 115 6.27 23.02 -9.88
CA PRO A 115 7.50 23.24 -9.15
C PRO A 115 7.71 22.23 -8.03
N SER A 116 8.92 21.72 -7.90
CA SER A 116 9.26 20.64 -6.96
C SER A 116 10.60 20.91 -6.26
N VAL A 117 10.75 20.36 -5.07
CA VAL A 117 12.02 20.38 -4.31
C VAL A 117 13.18 19.71 -5.09
N LEU A 118 12.85 18.91 -6.12
CA LEU A 118 13.82 18.25 -6.98
C LEU A 118 14.33 19.15 -8.13
N ASP A 119 13.70 20.30 -8.38
CA ASP A 119 14.05 21.18 -9.50
C ASP A 119 15.52 21.57 -9.55
N PRO A 120 16.16 21.94 -8.44
CA PRO A 120 17.57 22.27 -8.46
C PRO A 120 18.45 21.14 -9.00
N LEU A 121 18.13 19.87 -8.68
CA LEU A 121 18.88 18.70 -9.16
C LEU A 121 18.68 18.48 -10.67
N PHE A 122 17.44 18.62 -11.16
CA PHE A 122 17.15 18.48 -12.59
C PHE A 122 17.71 19.66 -13.42
N MET A 123 17.66 20.88 -12.89
CA MET A 123 18.17 22.08 -13.57
C MET A 123 19.70 22.07 -13.68
N ALA A 124 20.40 21.49 -12.70
CA ALA A 124 21.84 21.36 -12.72
C ALA A 124 22.37 20.45 -13.83
N LEU A 125 21.51 19.55 -14.37
CA LEU A 125 21.88 18.67 -15.47
C LEU A 125 22.10 19.48 -16.77
N SER A 126 23.24 19.28 -17.40
CA SER A 126 23.68 19.97 -18.61
C SER A 126 24.04 18.97 -19.73
N PRO A 127 23.07 18.21 -20.26
CA PRO A 127 23.31 17.17 -21.24
C PRO A 127 23.94 17.73 -22.52
N ASN A 128 25.02 17.08 -22.99
CA ASN A 128 25.66 17.43 -24.26
C ASN A 128 25.33 16.34 -25.32
N LYS A 129 24.21 16.52 -26.01
CA LYS A 129 23.78 15.59 -27.05
C LYS A 129 24.77 15.46 -28.19
N TYR A 130 25.49 16.52 -28.55
CA TYR A 130 26.45 16.48 -29.64
C TYR A 130 27.61 15.51 -29.33
N LEU A 131 28.19 15.61 -28.14
CA LEU A 131 29.27 14.70 -27.70
C LEU A 131 28.74 13.26 -27.53
N GLU A 132 27.53 13.10 -26.96
CA GLU A 132 26.87 11.81 -26.85
C GLU A 132 26.76 11.12 -28.23
N ASP A 133 26.17 11.80 -29.22
CA ASP A 133 25.95 11.27 -30.57
C ASP A 133 27.29 10.96 -31.27
N ARG A 134 28.32 11.79 -31.08
CA ARG A 134 29.64 11.54 -31.65
C ARG A 134 30.29 10.28 -31.08
N ILE A 135 30.26 10.10 -29.78
CA ILE A 135 30.86 8.92 -29.13
C ILE A 135 30.13 7.65 -29.57
N PHE A 136 28.79 7.60 -29.47
CA PHE A 136 28.01 6.42 -29.88
C PHE A 136 28.07 6.18 -31.38
N GLY A 137 28.23 7.22 -32.20
CA GLY A 137 28.39 7.09 -33.64
C GLY A 137 29.78 6.54 -34.03
N ALA A 138 30.78 6.79 -33.20
CA ALA A 138 32.15 6.33 -33.45
C ALA A 138 32.45 4.96 -32.81
N ILE A 139 31.85 4.64 -31.68
CA ILE A 139 32.17 3.46 -30.86
C ILE A 139 30.89 2.60 -30.74
N LEU A 140 30.92 1.41 -31.34
CA LEU A 140 29.79 0.46 -31.31
C LEU A 140 29.80 -0.44 -30.07
N SER A 141 31.00 -0.81 -29.61
CA SER A 141 31.22 -1.59 -28.38
C SER A 141 32.62 -1.34 -27.85
N GLU A 142 32.95 -1.89 -26.66
CA GLU A 142 34.27 -1.77 -26.06
C GLU A 142 35.42 -2.18 -27.00
N GLU A 143 35.16 -3.07 -27.98
CA GLU A 143 36.17 -3.62 -28.90
C GLU A 143 36.02 -3.11 -30.33
N VAL A 144 34.91 -2.45 -30.67
CA VAL A 144 34.53 -2.19 -32.07
C VAL A 144 34.30 -0.70 -32.31
N ILE A 145 35.20 -0.10 -33.10
CA ILE A 145 35.03 1.23 -33.66
C ILE A 145 34.25 1.13 -34.98
N ALA A 146 33.28 2.01 -35.17
CA ALA A 146 32.44 2.04 -36.34
C ALA A 146 33.24 2.40 -37.61
N ASP A 147 32.90 1.80 -38.74
CA ASP A 147 33.48 2.22 -40.04
C ASP A 147 33.21 3.70 -40.34
N THR A 148 32.08 4.19 -39.88
CA THR A 148 31.61 5.57 -40.03
C THR A 148 32.25 6.58 -39.04
N ALA A 149 33.09 6.12 -38.11
CA ALA A 149 33.75 6.99 -37.13
C ALA A 149 34.61 8.11 -37.80
N SER A 150 35.20 7.79 -38.93
CA SER A 150 35.77 8.81 -39.83
C SER A 150 35.74 8.36 -41.28
N PRO A 151 35.70 9.29 -42.25
CA PRO A 151 35.83 8.94 -43.69
C PRO A 151 37.17 8.22 -44.00
N ALA A 152 38.25 8.56 -43.32
CA ALA A 152 39.56 7.92 -43.48
C ALA A 152 39.54 6.45 -43.04
N LEU A 153 38.90 6.14 -41.88
CA LEU A 153 38.76 4.78 -41.38
C LEU A 153 37.93 3.91 -42.32
N ALA A 154 36.81 4.46 -42.80
CA ALA A 154 35.95 3.76 -43.79
C ALA A 154 36.71 3.39 -45.05
N ASP A 155 37.55 4.33 -45.55
CA ASP A 155 38.37 4.12 -46.74
C ASP A 155 39.47 3.08 -46.48
N ILE A 156 40.23 3.18 -45.40
CA ILE A 156 41.23 2.18 -44.99
C ILE A 156 40.60 0.79 -44.93
N ARG A 157 39.51 0.60 -44.21
CA ARG A 157 38.83 -0.70 -44.07
C ARG A 157 38.28 -1.24 -45.38
N ARG A 158 37.79 -0.35 -46.28
CA ARG A 158 37.41 -0.72 -47.62
C ARG A 158 38.62 -1.27 -48.40
N HIS A 159 39.76 -0.61 -48.34
CA HIS A 159 40.98 -1.07 -49.00
C HIS A 159 41.52 -2.37 -48.40
N MET A 160 41.43 -2.54 -47.03
CA MET A 160 41.80 -3.81 -46.38
C MET A 160 40.95 -4.98 -46.89
N ARG A 161 39.62 -4.77 -47.04
CA ARG A 161 38.73 -5.78 -47.63
C ARG A 161 39.15 -6.16 -49.05
N VAL A 162 39.46 -5.18 -49.88
CA VAL A 162 39.92 -5.38 -51.24
C VAL A 162 41.24 -6.18 -51.28
N GLN A 163 42.23 -5.80 -50.45
CA GLN A 163 43.52 -6.51 -50.41
C GLN A 163 43.36 -7.93 -49.86
N SER A 164 42.58 -8.12 -48.81
CA SER A 164 42.24 -9.46 -48.27
C SER A 164 41.59 -10.37 -49.31
N ALA A 165 40.68 -9.84 -50.13
CA ALA A 165 40.05 -10.57 -51.25
C ALA A 165 41.09 -10.98 -52.28
N LYS A 166 41.97 -10.04 -52.70
CA LYS A 166 43.07 -10.30 -53.67
C LYS A 166 43.98 -11.41 -53.14
N ILE A 167 44.35 -11.38 -51.87
CA ILE A 167 45.22 -12.40 -51.22
C ILE A 167 44.53 -13.77 -51.32
N ARG A 168 43.23 -13.82 -50.87
CA ARG A 168 42.47 -15.05 -50.89
C ARG A 168 42.33 -15.65 -52.31
N ASP A 169 42.05 -14.78 -53.28
CA ASP A 169 41.95 -15.24 -54.69
C ASP A 169 43.28 -15.75 -55.23
N SER A 170 44.39 -15.10 -54.91
CA SER A 170 45.73 -15.53 -55.27
C SER A 170 46.06 -16.90 -54.64
N LEU A 171 45.85 -17.01 -53.31
CA LEU A 171 46.07 -18.25 -52.60
C LEU A 171 45.13 -19.38 -53.01
N GLN A 172 43.84 -19.05 -53.34
CA GLN A 172 42.87 -20.02 -53.83
C GLN A 172 43.30 -20.63 -55.16
N LYS A 173 43.89 -19.84 -56.07
CA LYS A 173 44.50 -20.33 -57.29
C LYS A 173 45.65 -21.31 -57.02
N ILE A 174 46.47 -21.05 -56.00
CA ILE A 174 47.60 -21.93 -55.64
C ILE A 174 47.10 -23.25 -55.06
N ILE A 175 46.16 -23.22 -54.10
CA ILE A 175 45.63 -24.44 -53.44
C ILE A 175 44.77 -25.29 -54.37
N SER A 176 44.10 -24.66 -55.38
CA SER A 176 43.26 -25.34 -56.36
C SER A 176 44.10 -25.96 -57.52
N SER A 177 45.36 -25.54 -57.73
CA SER A 177 46.22 -26.03 -58.77
C SER A 177 46.61 -27.51 -58.60
N PRO A 178 46.34 -28.37 -59.56
CA PRO A 178 46.75 -29.76 -59.50
C PRO A 178 48.25 -29.98 -59.33
N ALA A 179 49.06 -29.08 -59.88
CA ALA A 179 50.53 -29.12 -59.74
C ALA A 179 50.98 -28.93 -58.31
N ASN A 180 50.32 -28.03 -57.55
CA ASN A 180 50.70 -27.74 -56.17
C ASN A 180 50.06 -28.73 -55.15
N ALA A 181 49.11 -29.57 -55.61
CA ALA A 181 48.41 -30.53 -54.76
C ALA A 181 49.31 -31.46 -53.94
N LYS A 182 50.48 -31.85 -54.55
CA LYS A 182 51.47 -32.74 -53.89
C LYS A 182 52.32 -31.99 -52.89
N LEU A 183 52.50 -30.69 -53.02
CA LEU A 183 53.38 -29.82 -52.19
C LEU A 183 52.69 -29.43 -50.88
N LEU A 184 51.33 -29.31 -50.93
CA LEU A 184 50.55 -28.84 -49.81
C LEU A 184 50.24 -29.99 -48.83
N ARG A 185 50.33 -29.67 -47.53
CA ARG A 185 49.87 -30.57 -46.44
C ARG A 185 48.36 -30.63 -46.38
N GLU A 186 47.77 -29.45 -46.47
CA GLU A 186 46.29 -29.27 -46.47
C GLU A 186 45.95 -28.15 -47.48
N ARG A 187 44.81 -28.22 -48.13
CA ARG A 187 44.37 -27.24 -49.15
C ARG A 187 43.52 -26.16 -48.48
N ILE A 188 44.07 -25.51 -47.43
CA ILE A 188 43.44 -24.45 -46.70
C ILE A 188 44.34 -23.22 -46.62
N ILE A 189 43.71 -22.04 -46.61
CA ILE A 189 44.38 -20.77 -46.33
C ILE A 189 44.34 -20.53 -44.82
N THR A 190 45.45 -20.19 -44.20
CA THR A 190 45.52 -19.88 -42.79
C THR A 190 46.23 -18.52 -42.56
N ILE A 191 46.06 -17.96 -41.37
CA ILE A 191 46.78 -16.75 -40.97
C ILE A 191 47.82 -17.13 -39.95
N ARG A 192 49.07 -16.69 -40.18
CA ARG A 192 50.19 -16.80 -39.21
C ARG A 192 50.92 -15.48 -39.14
N GLN A 193 51.16 -15.01 -37.89
CA GLN A 193 51.81 -13.71 -37.65
C GLN A 193 51.18 -12.53 -38.42
N GLY A 194 49.80 -12.56 -38.57
CA GLY A 194 49.06 -11.56 -39.32
C GLY A 194 49.16 -11.65 -40.83
N ARG A 195 49.70 -12.75 -41.38
CA ARG A 195 49.81 -12.96 -42.84
C ARG A 195 49.04 -14.19 -43.31
N TYR A 196 48.46 -14.06 -44.44
CA TYR A 196 47.79 -15.20 -45.12
C TYR A 196 48.87 -16.14 -45.73
N VAL A 197 48.83 -17.40 -45.35
CA VAL A 197 49.82 -18.41 -45.72
C VAL A 197 49.15 -19.71 -46.12
N VAL A 198 49.88 -20.57 -46.82
CA VAL A 198 49.47 -21.96 -47.13
C VAL A 198 50.35 -22.96 -46.39
N ARG A 199 49.80 -24.15 -46.12
CA ARG A 199 50.47 -25.21 -45.40
C ARG A 199 51.21 -26.10 -46.37
N VAL A 200 52.58 -26.09 -46.32
CA VAL A 200 53.46 -26.84 -47.21
C VAL A 200 54.12 -27.98 -46.43
N LYS A 201 54.30 -29.13 -47.04
CA LYS A 201 55.04 -30.26 -46.46
C LYS A 201 56.50 -29.89 -46.27
N SER A 202 57.17 -30.45 -45.28
CA SER A 202 58.57 -30.20 -45.01
C SER A 202 59.46 -30.59 -46.18
N GLU A 203 59.10 -31.68 -46.87
CA GLU A 203 59.85 -32.23 -48.04
C GLU A 203 59.84 -31.29 -49.25
N SER A 204 58.72 -30.54 -49.38
CA SER A 204 58.44 -29.62 -50.51
C SER A 204 58.65 -28.16 -50.20
N LYS A 205 59.34 -27.83 -49.15
CA LYS A 205 59.55 -26.41 -48.68
C LYS A 205 60.06 -25.49 -49.77
N ASN A 206 61.00 -26.02 -50.62
CA ASN A 206 61.67 -25.23 -51.64
C ASN A 206 60.96 -25.24 -52.99
N ASP A 207 59.95 -26.11 -53.15
CA ASP A 207 59.22 -26.31 -54.41
C ASP A 207 58.14 -25.23 -54.64
N LEU A 208 57.66 -24.60 -53.54
CA LEU A 208 56.75 -23.47 -53.63
C LEU A 208 57.51 -22.14 -53.34
N PRO A 209 57.72 -21.29 -54.36
CA PRO A 209 58.38 -20.00 -54.12
C PRO A 209 57.62 -19.15 -53.13
N GLY A 210 58.20 -18.82 -51.95
CA GLY A 210 57.56 -18.05 -50.92
C GLY A 210 58.43 -17.85 -49.66
N LEU A 211 57.91 -17.05 -48.74
CA LEU A 211 58.55 -16.76 -47.47
C LEU A 211 57.93 -17.68 -46.37
N VAL A 212 58.81 -18.29 -45.57
CA VAL A 212 58.39 -19.13 -44.43
C VAL A 212 58.17 -18.22 -43.23
N HIS A 213 57.00 -18.21 -42.66
CA HIS A 213 56.64 -17.41 -41.47
C HIS A 213 56.57 -18.24 -40.20
N ASP A 214 56.29 -19.54 -40.31
CA ASP A 214 56.16 -20.38 -39.13
C ASP A 214 56.38 -21.85 -39.51
N VAL A 215 56.66 -22.69 -38.48
CA VAL A 215 56.87 -24.15 -38.66
C VAL A 215 56.03 -24.83 -37.55
N SER A 216 55.35 -25.93 -37.92
CA SER A 216 54.59 -26.69 -36.94
C SER A 216 55.51 -27.25 -35.86
N ALA A 217 54.96 -27.47 -34.62
CA ALA A 217 55.71 -28.01 -33.51
C ALA A 217 56.46 -29.35 -33.82
N THR A 218 55.90 -30.12 -34.72
CA THR A 218 56.51 -31.39 -35.20
C THR A 218 57.49 -31.24 -36.32
N GLY A 219 57.74 -30.04 -36.86
CA GLY A 219 58.62 -29.76 -37.99
C GLY A 219 58.09 -30.27 -39.34
N SER A 220 56.91 -30.92 -39.40
CA SER A 220 56.36 -31.61 -40.57
C SER A 220 55.62 -30.67 -41.55
N THR A 221 55.29 -29.43 -41.15
CA THR A 221 54.52 -28.48 -41.92
C THR A 221 55.14 -27.09 -41.78
N TYR A 222 55.35 -26.45 -42.94
CA TYR A 222 55.78 -25.07 -43.07
C TYR A 222 54.61 -24.18 -43.43
N PHE A 223 54.52 -23.05 -42.77
CA PHE A 223 53.57 -22.00 -43.14
C PHE A 223 54.24 -21.00 -44.08
N VAL A 224 53.94 -21.16 -45.40
CA VAL A 224 54.62 -20.39 -46.45
C VAL A 224 53.65 -19.36 -47.00
N GLU A 225 54.17 -18.11 -47.08
CA GLU A 225 53.56 -17.02 -47.82
C GLU A 225 54.06 -17.08 -49.26
N PRO A 226 53.25 -17.44 -50.23
CA PRO A 226 53.69 -17.50 -51.61
C PRO A 226 54.06 -16.13 -52.19
N MET A 227 55.08 -16.04 -53.05
CA MET A 227 55.56 -14.79 -53.62
C MET A 227 54.46 -13.95 -54.28
N SER A 228 53.45 -14.59 -54.86
CA SER A 228 52.31 -13.91 -55.44
C SER A 228 51.39 -13.20 -54.45
N ALA A 229 51.47 -13.55 -53.16
CA ALA A 229 50.70 -12.94 -52.07
C ALA A 229 51.48 -11.90 -51.26
N VAL A 230 52.84 -11.89 -51.33
CA VAL A 230 53.73 -11.07 -50.49
C VAL A 230 53.40 -9.60 -50.58
N ASN A 231 53.23 -9.03 -51.79
CA ASN A 231 52.93 -7.60 -51.93
C ASN A 231 51.56 -7.23 -51.37
N ALA A 232 50.57 -8.08 -51.57
CA ALA A 232 49.24 -7.82 -51.03
C ALA A 232 49.17 -8.00 -49.51
N ASN A 233 49.91 -8.97 -48.93
CA ASN A 233 50.02 -9.10 -47.46
C ASN A 233 50.79 -7.90 -46.86
N ASN A 234 51.84 -7.39 -47.54
CA ASN A 234 52.53 -6.23 -47.11
C ASN A 234 51.61 -4.97 -47.13
N ALA A 235 50.87 -4.81 -48.22
CA ALA A 235 49.89 -3.72 -48.33
C ALA A 235 48.78 -3.84 -47.27
N LEU A 236 48.32 -5.06 -46.97
CA LEU A 236 47.35 -5.28 -45.90
C LEU A 236 47.92 -4.88 -44.53
N ARG A 237 49.19 -5.26 -44.23
CA ARG A 237 49.87 -4.90 -42.99
C ARG A 237 50.08 -3.40 -42.82
N GLU A 238 50.38 -2.72 -43.92
CA GLU A 238 50.49 -1.25 -43.93
C GLU A 238 49.12 -0.60 -43.63
N LEU A 239 48.05 -1.14 -44.19
CA LEU A 239 46.68 -0.68 -43.90
C LEU A 239 46.27 -0.94 -42.47
N GLU A 240 46.61 -2.10 -41.88
CA GLU A 240 46.36 -2.38 -40.46
C GLU A 240 47.07 -1.36 -39.55
N LEU A 241 48.29 -0.96 -39.87
CA LEU A 241 49.03 0.09 -39.12
C LEU A 241 48.35 1.46 -39.29
N LYS A 242 47.88 1.78 -40.47
CA LYS A 242 47.10 3.01 -40.75
C LYS A 242 45.78 3.00 -40.01
N GLU A 243 45.07 1.85 -39.99
CA GLU A 243 43.84 1.68 -39.22
C GLU A 243 44.07 1.95 -37.73
N LYS A 244 45.10 1.32 -37.15
CA LYS A 244 45.45 1.52 -35.73
C LYS A 244 45.72 3.00 -35.41
N LYS A 245 46.52 3.67 -36.24
CA LYS A 245 46.83 5.10 -36.07
C LYS A 245 45.60 5.99 -36.20
N GLU A 246 44.71 5.67 -37.13
CA GLU A 246 43.48 6.43 -37.30
C GLU A 246 42.49 6.21 -36.14
N ILE A 247 42.41 5.00 -35.59
CA ILE A 247 41.65 4.72 -34.36
C ILE A 247 42.22 5.52 -33.20
N GLU A 248 43.55 5.49 -33.00
CA GLU A 248 44.22 6.27 -31.97
C GLU A 248 43.92 7.78 -32.12
N ARG A 249 43.90 8.30 -33.35
CA ARG A 249 43.54 9.70 -33.63
C ARG A 249 42.11 10.00 -33.26
N ILE A 250 41.14 9.12 -33.64
CA ILE A 250 39.72 9.28 -33.32
C ILE A 250 39.51 9.31 -31.81
N LEU A 251 40.09 8.35 -31.10
CA LEU A 251 40.02 8.26 -29.65
C LEU A 251 40.63 9.47 -28.94
N ALA A 252 41.76 9.98 -29.45
CA ALA A 252 42.38 11.20 -28.93
C ALA A 252 41.51 12.45 -29.12
N GLU A 253 40.90 12.60 -30.29
CA GLU A 253 39.94 13.71 -30.55
C GLU A 253 38.72 13.65 -29.62
N LEU A 254 38.06 12.47 -29.48
CA LEU A 254 36.92 12.29 -28.59
C LEU A 254 37.33 12.52 -27.13
N SER A 255 38.53 12.10 -26.74
CA SER A 255 39.06 12.32 -25.38
C SER A 255 39.29 13.81 -25.08
N ALA A 256 39.89 14.56 -26.06
CA ALA A 256 40.09 16.01 -25.90
C ALA A 256 38.76 16.76 -25.80
N GLU A 257 37.76 16.34 -26.58
CA GLU A 257 36.42 16.91 -26.51
C GLU A 257 35.71 16.60 -25.19
N ALA A 258 35.81 15.36 -24.67
CA ALA A 258 35.31 15.01 -23.34
C ALA A 258 36.01 15.80 -22.24
N ALA A 259 37.33 16.02 -22.34
CA ALA A 259 38.09 16.86 -21.42
C ALA A 259 37.64 18.33 -21.41
N ALA A 260 37.31 18.90 -22.58
CA ALA A 260 36.78 20.25 -22.67
C ALA A 260 35.42 20.44 -21.92
N HIS A 261 34.69 19.37 -21.69
CA HIS A 261 33.41 19.35 -20.97
C HIS A 261 33.50 18.68 -19.61
N ARG A 262 34.70 18.49 -19.07
CA ARG A 262 34.96 17.75 -17.81
C ARG A 262 34.04 18.18 -16.66
N GLU A 263 34.03 19.50 -16.37
CA GLU A 263 33.29 20.04 -15.21
C GLU A 263 31.78 19.77 -15.31
N SER A 264 31.19 19.93 -16.51
CA SER A 264 29.79 19.67 -16.72
C SER A 264 29.43 18.18 -16.64
N ILE A 265 30.29 17.30 -17.16
CA ILE A 265 30.08 15.85 -17.13
C ILE A 265 30.23 15.34 -15.69
N ASP A 266 31.16 15.85 -14.92
CA ASP A 266 31.35 15.48 -13.50
C ASP A 266 30.19 15.99 -12.65
N LEU A 267 29.66 17.20 -12.92
CA LEU A 267 28.45 17.69 -12.28
C LEU A 267 27.22 16.83 -12.63
N ASP A 268 27.02 16.52 -13.91
CA ASP A 268 25.95 15.65 -14.38
C ASP A 268 26.00 14.29 -13.68
N PHE A 269 27.18 13.68 -13.60
CA PHE A 269 27.38 12.40 -12.91
C PHE A 269 26.96 12.49 -11.43
N ARG A 270 27.46 13.51 -10.69
CA ARG A 270 27.08 13.69 -9.28
C ARG A 270 25.60 13.89 -9.08
N MET A 271 24.96 14.72 -9.90
CA MET A 271 23.51 14.96 -9.83
C MET A 271 22.70 13.71 -10.18
N LEU A 272 23.15 12.91 -11.13
CA LEU A 272 22.51 11.65 -11.49
C LEU A 272 22.59 10.61 -10.37
N VAL A 273 23.74 10.48 -9.71
CA VAL A 273 23.89 9.59 -8.54
C VAL A 273 22.99 10.05 -7.41
N GLN A 274 22.93 11.36 -7.14
CA GLN A 274 22.05 11.91 -6.11
C GLN A 274 20.58 11.67 -6.44
N LEU A 275 20.16 11.88 -7.68
CA LEU A 275 18.80 11.57 -8.14
C LEU A 275 18.50 10.07 -8.03
N ASP A 276 19.42 9.17 -8.42
CA ASP A 276 19.22 7.72 -8.30
C ASP A 276 18.99 7.32 -6.83
N VAL A 277 19.73 7.91 -5.88
CA VAL A 277 19.51 7.69 -4.44
C VAL A 277 18.13 8.18 -4.01
N VAL A 278 17.71 9.38 -4.43
CA VAL A 278 16.39 9.93 -4.09
C VAL A 278 15.26 9.06 -4.65
N PHE A 279 15.39 8.63 -5.91
CA PHE A 279 14.43 7.71 -6.51
C PHE A 279 14.48 6.30 -5.89
N ALA A 280 15.63 5.85 -5.41
CA ALA A 280 15.75 4.60 -4.65
C ALA A 280 15.00 4.68 -3.32
N LYS A 281 15.08 5.83 -2.60
CA LYS A 281 14.30 6.09 -1.39
C LYS A 281 12.79 6.03 -1.67
N ALA A 282 12.33 6.64 -2.75
CA ALA A 282 10.93 6.59 -3.17
C ALA A 282 10.47 5.15 -3.49
N ARG A 283 11.28 4.36 -4.21
CA ARG A 283 10.99 2.94 -4.49
C ARG A 283 10.93 2.09 -3.23
N LEU A 284 11.83 2.34 -2.28
CA LEU A 284 11.83 1.66 -0.98
C LEU A 284 10.58 2.03 -0.17
N ALA A 285 10.21 3.32 -0.14
CA ALA A 285 9.01 3.80 0.52
C ALA A 285 7.74 3.10 -0.01
N TYR A 286 7.61 2.97 -1.33
CA TYR A 286 6.51 2.25 -1.94
C TYR A 286 6.49 0.76 -1.53
N ARG A 287 7.65 0.09 -1.57
CA ARG A 287 7.78 -1.33 -1.20
C ARG A 287 7.41 -1.59 0.26
N MET A 288 7.78 -0.69 1.17
CA MET A 288 7.50 -0.78 2.60
C MET A 288 6.10 -0.24 2.97
N ARG A 289 5.37 0.37 2.04
CA ARG A 289 4.15 1.16 2.31
C ARG A 289 4.44 2.18 3.41
N ALA A 290 5.49 2.96 3.19
CA ALA A 290 6.01 3.94 4.13
C ALA A 290 5.43 5.33 3.82
N TRP A 291 5.34 6.16 4.84
CA TRP A 291 4.85 7.53 4.77
C TRP A 291 5.92 8.51 5.26
N GLU A 292 5.86 9.73 4.78
CA GLU A 292 6.67 10.84 5.27
C GLU A 292 6.30 11.15 6.72
N PRO A 293 7.23 11.07 7.70
CA PRO A 293 6.95 11.49 9.07
C PRO A 293 6.99 13.02 9.20
N LEU A 294 6.19 13.56 10.11
CA LEU A 294 6.32 14.94 10.57
C LEU A 294 7.57 15.08 11.43
N MET A 295 8.47 15.99 11.09
CA MET A 295 9.73 16.16 11.82
C MET A 295 9.71 17.36 12.76
N ASN A 296 10.26 17.18 13.97
CA ASN A 296 10.47 18.22 14.97
C ASN A 296 11.88 18.09 15.59
N ASP A 297 12.25 19.05 16.45
CA ASP A 297 13.48 19.08 17.25
C ASP A 297 13.20 19.20 18.77
N GLU A 298 11.93 18.96 19.17
CA GLU A 298 11.45 19.06 20.55
C GLU A 298 11.58 17.73 21.33
N GLY A 299 12.18 16.70 20.75
CA GLY A 299 12.25 15.35 21.34
C GLY A 299 10.95 14.54 21.23
N ARG A 300 9.91 15.05 20.55
CA ARG A 300 8.63 14.36 20.44
C ARG A 300 8.66 13.29 19.37
N VAL A 301 8.38 12.06 19.77
CA VAL A 301 8.20 10.89 18.92
C VAL A 301 6.78 10.35 19.13
N GLU A 302 5.98 10.29 18.06
CA GLU A 302 4.64 9.69 18.04
C GLU A 302 4.53 8.78 16.80
N LEU A 303 4.55 7.48 17.02
CA LEU A 303 4.44 6.46 15.98
C LEU A 303 3.04 5.86 15.99
N ARG A 304 2.39 5.86 14.83
CA ARG A 304 1.07 5.28 14.60
C ARG A 304 1.19 4.07 13.69
N ASN A 305 0.75 2.91 14.16
CA ASN A 305 0.80 1.66 13.39
C ASN A 305 2.19 1.41 12.76
N ALA A 306 3.25 1.68 13.53
CA ALA A 306 4.62 1.52 13.07
C ALA A 306 4.99 0.04 12.97
N ARG A 307 5.67 -0.32 11.90
CA ARG A 307 6.11 -1.69 11.61
C ARG A 307 7.62 -1.74 11.52
N HIS A 308 8.22 -2.79 12.06
CA HIS A 308 9.66 -2.99 11.90
C HIS A 308 9.99 -3.26 10.41
N PRO A 309 10.88 -2.48 9.78
CA PRO A 309 11.09 -2.53 8.32
C PRO A 309 11.71 -3.84 7.83
N LEU A 310 12.39 -4.59 8.71
CA LEU A 310 13.08 -5.84 8.36
C LEU A 310 12.23 -7.10 8.64
N ILE A 311 11.06 -6.96 9.25
CA ILE A 311 10.12 -8.07 9.47
C ILE A 311 9.16 -8.16 8.28
N ASP A 312 8.84 -9.41 7.89
CA ASP A 312 7.87 -9.68 6.82
C ASP A 312 6.56 -8.89 7.04
N PRO A 313 6.11 -8.09 6.07
CA PRO A 313 4.88 -7.31 6.17
C PRO A 313 3.62 -8.12 6.48
N ALA A 314 3.62 -9.43 6.18
CA ALA A 314 2.50 -10.33 6.50
C ALA A 314 2.50 -10.81 7.97
N LYS A 315 3.65 -10.70 8.65
CA LYS A 315 3.83 -11.19 10.04
C LYS A 315 4.01 -10.08 11.05
N VAL A 316 4.45 -8.90 10.62
CA VAL A 316 4.72 -7.78 11.51
C VAL A 316 3.44 -7.26 12.14
N VAL A 317 3.43 -7.13 13.45
CA VAL A 317 2.33 -6.50 14.18
C VAL A 317 2.64 -5.02 14.34
N PRO A 318 1.74 -4.12 13.89
CA PRO A 318 1.95 -2.69 14.03
C PRO A 318 1.88 -2.26 15.49
N ILE A 319 2.78 -1.36 15.90
CA ILE A 319 2.80 -0.77 17.24
C ILE A 319 2.45 0.72 17.18
N CYS A 320 1.81 1.21 18.23
CA CYS A 320 1.61 2.64 18.48
C CYS A 320 2.43 3.03 19.72
N LEU A 321 3.20 4.12 19.58
CA LEU A 321 4.10 4.56 20.64
C LEU A 321 4.17 6.09 20.64
N ARG A 322 4.36 6.68 21.84
CA ARG A 322 4.64 8.10 22.01
C ARG A 322 5.67 8.30 23.11
N ILE A 323 6.52 9.30 22.99
CA ILE A 323 7.50 9.78 23.99
C ILE A 323 7.86 11.24 23.67
N GLY A 324 8.28 11.99 24.68
CA GLY A 324 8.73 13.37 24.51
C GLY A 324 7.61 14.43 24.57
N SER A 325 6.39 14.04 24.99
CA SER A 325 5.29 14.98 25.27
C SER A 325 4.97 15.05 26.76
N ASP A 326 4.27 14.06 27.29
CA ASP A 326 3.87 13.99 28.70
C ASP A 326 4.94 13.32 29.55
N PHE A 327 5.85 12.58 28.95
CA PHE A 327 6.92 11.82 29.57
C PHE A 327 8.15 11.74 28.67
N ASP A 328 9.32 11.73 29.30
CA ASP A 328 10.62 11.63 28.64
C ASP A 328 11.20 10.22 28.67
N SER A 329 10.65 9.35 29.52
CA SER A 329 11.17 8.00 29.73
C SER A 329 10.07 6.94 29.70
N MET A 330 10.35 5.82 29.03
CA MET A 330 9.44 4.68 28.94
C MET A 330 10.12 3.40 29.41
N ILE A 331 9.46 2.67 30.31
CA ILE A 331 9.91 1.37 30.80
C ILE A 331 8.99 0.28 30.23
N ILE A 332 9.54 -0.54 29.35
CA ILE A 332 8.81 -1.61 28.68
C ILE A 332 9.02 -2.92 29.43
N THR A 333 7.93 -3.53 29.87
CA THR A 333 7.92 -4.77 30.65
C THR A 333 7.19 -5.89 29.90
N GLY A 334 7.36 -7.13 30.36
CA GLY A 334 6.72 -8.30 29.73
C GLY A 334 7.71 -9.45 29.48
N PRO A 335 7.26 -10.58 28.93
CA PRO A 335 8.13 -11.72 28.62
C PRO A 335 9.14 -11.39 27.50
N ASN A 336 10.30 -12.04 27.48
CA ASN A 336 11.34 -11.80 26.46
C ASN A 336 10.83 -12.10 25.04
N THR A 337 9.98 -13.10 24.89
CA THR A 337 9.33 -13.44 23.62
C THR A 337 8.27 -12.43 23.18
N GLY A 338 7.89 -11.48 24.02
CA GLY A 338 6.80 -10.51 23.76
C GLY A 338 7.11 -9.40 22.76
N GLY A 339 8.35 -9.28 22.28
CA GLY A 339 8.75 -8.26 21.29
C GLY A 339 9.33 -6.97 21.91
N LYS A 340 9.81 -6.98 23.15
CA LYS A 340 10.44 -5.83 23.83
C LYS A 340 11.62 -5.28 23.01
N THR A 341 12.60 -6.11 22.69
CA THR A 341 13.77 -5.77 21.88
C THR A 341 13.39 -5.28 20.47
N VAL A 342 12.38 -5.90 19.85
CA VAL A 342 11.86 -5.47 18.55
C VAL A 342 11.26 -4.07 18.63
N THR A 343 10.55 -3.76 19.71
CA THR A 343 9.99 -2.42 19.95
C THR A 343 11.10 -1.38 20.08
N LEU A 344 12.15 -1.64 20.88
CA LEU A 344 13.33 -0.76 20.99
C LEU A 344 13.98 -0.53 19.63
N LYS A 345 14.28 -1.60 18.90
CA LYS A 345 14.86 -1.51 17.55
C LYS A 345 13.97 -0.73 16.59
N THR A 346 12.64 -0.94 16.67
CA THR A 346 11.70 -0.22 15.80
C THR A 346 11.78 1.28 16.02
N ILE A 347 11.79 1.75 17.29
CA ILE A 347 11.85 3.17 17.61
C ILE A 347 13.15 3.78 17.06
N GLY A 348 14.31 3.22 17.44
CA GLY A 348 15.62 3.74 17.04
C GLY A 348 15.80 3.71 15.53
N LEU A 349 15.45 2.60 14.88
CA LEU A 349 15.62 2.42 13.45
C LEU A 349 14.74 3.37 12.63
N LEU A 350 13.48 3.60 13.04
CA LEU A 350 12.59 4.53 12.32
C LEU A 350 13.06 5.98 12.43
N VAL A 351 13.63 6.38 13.57
CA VAL A 351 14.26 7.71 13.70
C VAL A 351 15.46 7.82 12.77
N LEU A 352 16.37 6.83 12.78
CA LEU A 352 17.54 6.81 11.89
C LEU A 352 17.14 6.81 10.41
N MET A 353 16.09 6.10 10.05
CA MET A 353 15.54 6.12 8.68
C MET A 353 15.09 7.53 8.28
N ALA A 354 14.33 8.20 9.14
CA ALA A 354 13.87 9.57 8.88
C ALA A 354 15.05 10.54 8.76
N GLU A 355 16.05 10.45 9.63
CA GLU A 355 17.29 11.24 9.58
C GLU A 355 18.13 10.96 8.34
N CYS A 356 17.97 9.80 7.70
CA CYS A 356 18.52 9.52 6.36
C CYS A 356 17.64 10.02 5.21
N GLY A 357 16.51 10.70 5.48
CA GLY A 357 15.53 11.14 4.49
C GLY A 357 14.72 10.01 3.87
N LEU A 358 14.55 8.89 4.59
CA LEU A 358 13.71 7.77 4.22
C LEU A 358 12.32 7.92 4.83
N HIS A 359 11.28 7.63 4.07
CA HIS A 359 9.94 7.45 4.63
C HIS A 359 9.91 6.23 5.55
N ILE A 360 9.06 6.26 6.56
CA ILE A 360 8.97 5.22 7.57
C ILE A 360 7.73 4.34 7.37
N PRO A 361 7.80 3.02 7.61
CA PRO A 361 6.67 2.12 7.54
C PRO A 361 5.73 2.28 8.76
N ALA A 362 5.13 3.47 8.90
CA ALA A 362 4.20 3.85 9.94
C ALA A 362 2.94 4.48 9.34
N GLY A 363 1.90 4.68 10.14
CA GLY A 363 0.67 5.34 9.70
C GLY A 363 0.88 6.84 9.46
N ASP A 364 0.06 7.40 8.58
CA ASP A 364 0.04 8.83 8.29
C ASP A 364 -0.14 9.66 9.58
N GLY A 365 0.54 10.82 9.63
CA GLY A 365 0.58 11.69 10.81
C GLY A 365 1.47 11.19 11.95
N SER A 366 2.35 10.20 11.70
CA SER A 366 3.43 9.87 12.63
C SER A 366 4.42 11.02 12.70
N CYS A 367 4.92 11.32 13.92
CA CYS A 367 5.83 12.41 14.20
C CYS A 367 7.12 11.88 14.80
N LEU A 368 8.26 12.37 14.35
CA LEU A 368 9.58 12.01 14.87
C LEU A 368 10.40 13.27 15.20
N SER A 369 11.31 13.13 16.12
CA SER A 369 12.31 14.17 16.42
C SER A 369 13.66 13.81 15.81
N THR A 370 14.44 14.82 15.49
CA THR A 370 15.86 14.66 15.20
C THR A 370 16.64 14.60 16.51
N PHE A 371 17.63 13.68 16.55
CA PHE A 371 18.55 13.53 17.67
C PHE A 371 19.99 13.65 17.17
N ASP A 372 20.90 14.19 18.00
CA ASP A 372 22.32 14.25 17.66
C ASP A 372 22.98 12.88 17.80
N ALA A 373 22.41 12.01 18.66
CA ALA A 373 22.82 10.63 18.78
C ALA A 373 21.66 9.73 19.23
N ILE A 374 21.64 8.53 18.68
CA ILE A 374 20.79 7.43 19.15
C ILE A 374 21.73 6.38 19.70
N LEU A 375 21.76 6.20 21.02
CA LEU A 375 22.66 5.32 21.72
C LEU A 375 21.93 4.08 22.18
N ALA A 376 22.43 2.91 21.78
CA ALA A 376 21.73 1.64 22.00
C ALA A 376 22.65 0.63 22.73
N ASP A 377 22.19 0.16 23.89
CA ASP A 377 22.67 -1.08 24.47
C ASP A 377 21.62 -2.18 24.27
N ILE A 378 21.72 -2.87 23.13
CA ILE A 378 20.79 -3.90 22.65
C ILE A 378 21.60 -5.12 22.22
N GLY A 379 21.11 -6.30 22.56
CA GLY A 379 21.61 -7.59 22.05
C GLY A 379 22.40 -8.39 23.06
N ASP A 380 22.22 -9.72 22.99
CA ASP A 380 23.01 -10.72 23.75
C ASP A 380 24.37 -10.90 23.05
N GLU A 381 25.45 -10.51 23.68
CA GLU A 381 26.81 -10.95 23.28
C GLU A 381 27.03 -12.43 23.70
N GLN A 382 26.18 -13.35 23.21
CA GLN A 382 26.36 -14.81 23.36
C GLN A 382 27.46 -15.33 22.40
N SER A 383 28.49 -14.57 22.14
CA SER A 383 29.64 -15.09 21.42
C SER A 383 30.51 -15.87 22.42
N ILE A 384 30.61 -17.18 22.20
CA ILE A 384 31.44 -18.14 22.94
C ILE A 384 32.94 -17.70 23.01
N ALA A 385 33.34 -16.69 22.25
CA ALA A 385 34.71 -16.21 22.14
C ALA A 385 35.11 -15.15 23.19
N GLN A 386 34.17 -14.54 23.94
CA GLN A 386 34.50 -13.56 24.96
C GLN A 386 34.01 -14.02 26.34
N SER A 387 34.96 -14.39 27.16
CA SER A 387 34.79 -14.89 28.54
C SER A 387 34.42 -13.83 29.58
N LEU A 388 33.97 -12.64 29.17
CA LEU A 388 33.43 -11.63 30.07
C LEU A 388 31.98 -11.94 30.38
N SER A 389 31.58 -11.85 31.65
CA SER A 389 30.17 -11.94 32.06
C SER A 389 29.32 -10.97 31.21
N THR A 390 28.12 -11.41 30.76
CA THR A 390 27.16 -10.59 30.00
C THR A 390 26.89 -9.24 30.68
N PHE A 391 26.82 -9.21 32.02
CA PHE A 391 26.70 -7.99 32.82
C PHE A 391 27.87 -7.01 32.57
N SER A 392 29.13 -7.51 32.52
CA SER A 392 30.29 -6.63 32.35
C SER A 392 30.38 -6.01 30.96
N SER A 393 29.90 -6.69 29.91
CA SER A 393 29.87 -6.14 28.55
C SER A 393 28.79 -5.09 28.39
N HIS A 394 27.59 -5.33 28.90
CA HIS A 394 26.53 -4.33 28.95
C HIS A 394 26.98 -3.10 29.75
N MET A 395 27.58 -3.30 30.95
CA MET A 395 28.00 -2.20 31.81
C MET A 395 29.06 -1.32 31.14
N ARG A 396 29.96 -1.90 30.32
CA ARG A 396 30.95 -1.10 29.56
C ARG A 396 30.24 -0.21 28.53
N THR A 397 29.30 -0.75 27.77
CA THR A 397 28.52 0.05 26.82
C THR A 397 27.71 1.13 27.54
N ILE A 398 27.06 0.79 28.67
CA ILE A 398 26.29 1.74 29.49
C ILE A 398 27.17 2.88 29.98
N VAL A 399 28.40 2.63 30.42
CA VAL A 399 29.36 3.66 30.84
C VAL A 399 29.65 4.64 29.69
N ASP A 400 29.89 4.11 28.49
CA ASP A 400 30.11 4.95 27.31
C ASP A 400 28.86 5.76 26.94
N VAL A 401 27.66 5.17 27.05
CA VAL A 401 26.36 5.84 26.84
C VAL A 401 26.16 6.98 27.81
N VAL A 402 26.37 6.73 29.12
CA VAL A 402 26.20 7.71 30.18
C VAL A 402 27.18 8.89 30.02
N ALA A 403 28.40 8.62 29.51
CA ALA A 403 29.40 9.67 29.27
C ALA A 403 29.07 10.53 28.03
N ALA A 404 28.24 10.02 27.11
CA ALA A 404 27.92 10.67 25.83
C ALA A 404 26.51 11.25 25.76
N CYS A 405 25.61 10.91 26.69
CA CYS A 405 24.22 11.34 26.66
C CYS A 405 24.02 12.82 27.03
N ASP A 406 23.13 13.49 26.31
CA ASP A 406 22.73 14.88 26.50
C ASP A 406 21.23 15.08 26.17
N SER A 407 20.78 16.34 26.12
CA SER A 407 19.37 16.68 25.87
C SER A 407 18.87 16.36 24.45
N ARG A 408 19.79 16.10 23.51
CA ARG A 408 19.46 15.72 22.12
C ARG A 408 19.80 14.26 21.83
N THR A 409 19.80 13.43 22.88
CA THR A 409 20.13 12.01 22.79
C THR A 409 18.90 11.15 23.07
N LEU A 410 18.67 10.14 22.20
CA LEU A 410 17.74 9.04 22.45
C LEU A 410 18.53 7.82 22.95
N VAL A 411 18.24 7.37 24.15
CA VAL A 411 18.92 6.23 24.80
C VAL A 411 18.00 5.01 24.81
N LEU A 412 18.51 3.90 24.33
CA LEU A 412 17.78 2.63 24.21
C LEU A 412 18.51 1.53 25.00
N PHE A 413 17.91 1.09 26.11
CA PHE A 413 18.48 0.04 26.96
C PHE A 413 17.64 -1.24 26.87
N ASP A 414 18.25 -2.34 26.48
CA ASP A 414 17.60 -3.65 26.52
C ASP A 414 18.04 -4.43 27.76
N GLU A 415 17.09 -5.06 28.44
CA GLU A 415 17.27 -5.84 29.68
C GLU A 415 18.11 -5.12 30.76
N LEU A 416 17.84 -3.83 30.97
CA LEU A 416 18.63 -2.99 31.87
C LEU A 416 18.73 -3.57 33.28
N GLY A 417 19.96 -3.74 33.75
CA GLY A 417 20.30 -4.29 35.08
C GLY A 417 20.36 -5.83 35.16
N ALA A 418 20.10 -6.55 34.04
CA ALA A 418 20.18 -8.00 34.04
C ALA A 418 21.60 -8.54 34.23
N GLY A 419 21.70 -9.77 34.73
CA GLY A 419 22.99 -10.47 34.88
C GLY A 419 23.74 -10.26 36.21
N THR A 420 23.12 -9.60 37.19
CA THR A 420 23.63 -9.43 38.56
C THR A 420 22.53 -9.76 39.58
N ASP A 421 22.80 -9.51 40.90
CA ASP A 421 21.78 -9.62 41.91
C ASP A 421 20.56 -8.74 41.56
N PRO A 422 19.33 -9.27 41.65
CA PRO A 422 18.13 -8.55 41.26
C PRO A 422 17.94 -7.19 41.95
N ALA A 423 18.22 -7.09 43.24
CA ALA A 423 18.06 -5.86 43.99
C ALA A 423 19.12 -4.80 43.61
N GLU A 424 20.37 -5.24 43.42
CA GLU A 424 21.45 -4.36 42.95
C GLU A 424 21.21 -3.93 41.50
N GLY A 425 20.80 -4.86 40.62
CA GLY A 425 20.49 -4.60 39.23
C GLY A 425 19.36 -3.58 39.07
N ALA A 426 18.27 -3.75 39.80
CA ALA A 426 17.14 -2.83 39.81
C ALA A 426 17.53 -1.42 40.31
N ALA A 427 18.28 -1.34 41.43
CA ALA A 427 18.73 -0.06 41.97
C ALA A 427 19.66 0.69 40.97
N LEU A 428 20.59 -0.03 40.34
CA LEU A 428 21.49 0.50 39.32
C LEU A 428 20.73 0.99 38.08
N ALA A 429 19.76 0.20 37.63
CA ALA A 429 18.93 0.56 36.50
C ALA A 429 18.14 1.86 36.74
N ILE A 430 17.53 2.02 37.92
CA ILE A 430 16.83 3.25 38.28
C ILE A 430 17.80 4.44 38.30
N ALA A 431 19.00 4.28 38.91
CA ALA A 431 20.00 5.33 38.98
C ALA A 431 20.49 5.78 37.59
N LEU A 432 20.67 4.84 36.65
CA LEU A 432 21.06 5.10 35.26
C LEU A 432 19.97 5.87 34.51
N ILE A 433 18.71 5.44 34.61
CA ILE A 433 17.60 6.15 34.00
C ILE A 433 17.50 7.57 34.51
N GLU A 434 17.56 7.76 35.84
CA GLU A 434 17.51 9.08 36.46
C GLU A 434 18.67 9.97 36.04
N PHE A 435 19.89 9.40 35.88
CA PHE A 435 21.03 10.14 35.38
C PHE A 435 20.80 10.65 33.96
N CYS A 436 20.39 9.78 33.04
CA CYS A 436 20.10 10.15 31.63
C CYS A 436 18.99 11.22 31.60
N ARG A 437 17.93 11.07 32.37
CA ARG A 437 16.85 12.07 32.50
C ARG A 437 17.35 13.43 33.00
N LYS A 438 18.25 13.46 33.99
CA LYS A 438 18.89 14.71 34.46
C LYS A 438 19.72 15.39 33.39
N MET A 439 20.32 14.62 32.46
CA MET A 439 21.02 15.16 31.30
C MET A 439 20.05 15.65 30.20
N GLY A 440 18.74 15.40 30.37
CA GLY A 440 17.69 15.78 29.39
C GLY A 440 17.44 14.76 28.29
N SER A 441 18.07 13.58 28.33
CA SER A 441 17.93 12.55 27.33
C SER A 441 16.56 11.88 27.37
N HIS A 442 16.09 11.42 26.22
CA HIS A 442 14.93 10.53 26.12
C HIS A 442 15.36 9.09 26.33
N VAL A 443 14.68 8.35 27.19
CA VAL A 443 15.08 6.98 27.55
C VAL A 443 13.97 5.99 27.27
N VAL A 444 14.29 4.92 26.53
CA VAL A 444 13.42 3.74 26.44
C VAL A 444 14.20 2.54 26.94
N ALA A 445 13.73 1.94 28.02
CA ALA A 445 14.39 0.80 28.63
C ALA A 445 13.46 -0.41 28.71
N THR A 446 13.98 -1.60 28.46
CA THR A 446 13.25 -2.84 28.76
C THR A 446 13.78 -3.47 30.03
N THR A 447 12.92 -4.12 30.78
CA THR A 447 13.27 -4.82 32.00
C THR A 447 12.23 -5.87 32.38
N HIS A 448 12.60 -6.75 33.28
CA HIS A 448 11.69 -7.70 33.95
C HIS A 448 11.57 -7.46 35.47
N TYR A 449 12.25 -6.44 36.01
CA TYR A 449 12.22 -6.12 37.45
C TYR A 449 10.94 -5.40 37.85
N ALA A 450 10.35 -5.86 38.96
CA ALA A 450 9.15 -5.28 39.55
C ALA A 450 9.39 -3.86 40.08
N GLU A 451 10.58 -3.59 40.60
CA GLU A 451 10.99 -2.31 41.18
C GLU A 451 10.95 -1.18 40.12
N LEU A 452 11.33 -1.47 38.88
CA LEU A 452 11.26 -0.50 37.79
C LEU A 452 9.81 -0.21 37.39
N LYS A 453 8.90 -1.19 37.48
CA LYS A 453 7.47 -0.93 37.27
C LYS A 453 6.93 0.04 38.33
N LEU A 454 7.30 -0.15 39.60
CA LEU A 454 6.91 0.72 40.73
C LEU A 454 7.53 2.11 40.57
N TYR A 455 8.80 2.19 40.21
CA TYR A 455 9.50 3.43 39.92
C TYR A 455 8.76 4.26 38.88
N ALA A 456 8.39 3.66 37.73
CA ALA A 456 7.67 4.34 36.65
C ALA A 456 6.25 4.79 37.07
N MET A 457 5.60 4.10 38.01
CA MET A 457 4.29 4.53 38.55
C MET A 457 4.38 5.72 39.50
N ARG A 458 5.53 5.92 40.17
CA ARG A 458 5.72 6.94 41.21
C ARG A 458 6.45 8.19 40.69
N THR A 459 7.17 8.07 39.56
CA THR A 459 8.04 9.14 39.06
C THR A 459 7.37 9.90 37.91
N PRO A 460 7.06 11.20 38.12
CA PRO A 460 6.54 12.02 37.01
C PRO A 460 7.51 12.04 35.81
N GLY A 461 6.98 11.98 34.61
CA GLY A 461 7.78 11.96 33.36
C GLY A 461 8.30 10.58 32.98
N VAL A 462 8.05 9.54 33.79
CA VAL A 462 8.34 8.14 33.45
C VAL A 462 7.04 7.37 33.28
N ILE A 463 6.93 6.58 32.20
CA ILE A 463 5.73 5.77 31.95
C ILE A 463 6.07 4.29 31.84
N ASN A 464 5.16 3.46 32.33
CA ASN A 464 5.19 2.03 32.04
C ASN A 464 4.62 1.73 30.66
N ALA A 465 5.18 0.74 30.00
CA ALA A 465 4.58 0.10 28.86
C ALA A 465 4.74 -1.42 28.97
N SER A 466 3.87 -2.17 28.31
CA SER A 466 3.97 -3.63 28.30
C SER A 466 3.73 -4.22 26.91
N CYS A 467 4.42 -5.30 26.62
CA CYS A 467 4.11 -6.11 25.47
C CYS A 467 3.00 -7.10 25.85
N GLU A 468 1.86 -7.03 25.14
CA GLU A 468 0.72 -7.90 25.41
C GLU A 468 1.07 -9.37 25.08
N PHE A 469 0.64 -10.26 25.95
CA PHE A 469 0.85 -11.70 25.84
C PHE A 469 -0.48 -12.43 26.03
N ASP A 470 -0.86 -13.24 25.05
CA ASP A 470 -2.07 -14.05 25.16
C ASP A 470 -1.78 -15.34 25.95
N VAL A 471 -2.33 -15.41 27.12
CA VAL A 471 -2.19 -16.57 28.02
C VAL A 471 -3.00 -17.78 27.51
N GLU A 472 -4.03 -17.55 26.70
CA GLU A 472 -4.84 -18.66 26.15
C GLU A 472 -4.13 -19.40 25.03
N SER A 473 -3.52 -18.67 24.09
CA SER A 473 -2.76 -19.27 23.00
C SER A 473 -1.30 -19.57 23.35
N LEU A 474 -0.78 -19.03 24.45
CA LEU A 474 0.65 -18.98 24.79
C LEU A 474 1.50 -18.30 23.71
N GLN A 475 0.91 -17.36 22.98
CA GLN A 475 1.59 -16.62 21.93
C GLN A 475 1.70 -15.15 22.27
N PRO A 476 2.80 -14.47 21.91
CA PRO A 476 2.88 -13.03 22.00
C PRO A 476 1.95 -12.40 20.96
N THR A 477 1.20 -11.39 21.36
CA THR A 477 0.42 -10.59 20.41
C THR A 477 1.26 -9.50 19.75
N TYR A 478 2.45 -9.21 20.29
CA TYR A 478 3.37 -8.14 19.88
C TYR A 478 2.79 -6.73 19.97
N LYS A 479 1.63 -6.54 20.57
CA LYS A 479 1.05 -5.23 20.80
C LYS A 479 1.70 -4.54 21.99
N LEU A 480 2.02 -3.24 21.83
CA LEU A 480 2.54 -2.41 22.91
C LEU A 480 1.40 -1.66 23.59
N LEU A 481 1.32 -1.79 24.90
CA LEU A 481 0.34 -1.14 25.78
C LEU A 481 1.03 -0.08 26.63
N ILE A 482 0.75 1.20 26.37
CA ILE A 482 1.35 2.32 27.10
C ILE A 482 0.51 2.66 28.33
N GLY A 483 1.18 2.99 29.44
CA GLY A 483 0.55 3.38 30.70
C GLY A 483 0.26 2.20 31.62
N ILE A 484 0.50 0.98 31.20
CA ILE A 484 0.21 -0.23 31.99
C ILE A 484 1.48 -1.08 32.08
N PRO A 485 1.96 -1.39 33.31
CA PRO A 485 3.05 -2.32 33.48
C PRO A 485 2.63 -3.75 33.12
N GLY A 486 3.57 -4.51 32.55
CA GLY A 486 3.35 -5.90 32.17
C GLY A 486 3.18 -6.80 33.39
N LYS A 487 2.25 -7.72 33.27
CA LYS A 487 1.99 -8.76 34.26
C LYS A 487 2.97 -9.91 34.13
N SER A 488 3.35 -10.52 35.25
CA SER A 488 4.07 -11.76 35.24
C SER A 488 3.11 -12.94 34.93
N ASN A 489 3.36 -13.65 33.82
CA ASN A 489 2.53 -14.77 33.41
C ASN A 489 3.18 -16.13 33.68
N ALA A 490 4.26 -16.16 34.47
CA ALA A 490 5.05 -17.37 34.71
C ALA A 490 4.20 -18.55 35.22
N PHE A 491 3.37 -18.34 36.25
CA PHE A 491 2.50 -19.37 36.79
C PHE A 491 1.41 -19.82 35.82
N ALA A 492 0.82 -18.91 35.05
CA ALA A 492 -0.19 -19.25 34.06
C ALA A 492 0.40 -20.04 32.90
N ILE A 493 1.58 -19.66 32.44
CA ILE A 493 2.33 -20.36 31.40
C ILE A 493 2.74 -21.76 31.88
N SER A 494 3.32 -21.88 33.10
CA SER A 494 3.76 -23.15 33.66
C SER A 494 2.60 -24.14 33.88
N ARG A 495 1.43 -23.66 34.34
CA ARG A 495 0.20 -24.45 34.46
C ARG A 495 -0.22 -25.03 33.12
N ARG A 496 -0.18 -24.22 32.08
CA ARG A 496 -0.62 -24.63 30.75
C ARG A 496 0.37 -25.56 30.05
N LEU A 497 1.63 -25.45 30.39
CA LEU A 497 2.68 -26.39 29.97
C LEU A 497 2.64 -27.72 30.71
N GLY A 498 1.77 -27.87 31.71
CA GLY A 498 1.51 -29.14 32.42
C GLY A 498 2.25 -29.30 33.75
N LEU A 499 2.78 -28.20 34.34
CA LEU A 499 3.34 -28.26 35.70
C LEU A 499 2.22 -28.57 36.69
N SER A 500 2.48 -29.48 37.67
CA SER A 500 1.45 -29.86 38.64
C SER A 500 0.95 -28.72 39.47
N GLU A 501 -0.32 -28.72 39.83
CA GLU A 501 -0.94 -27.70 40.69
C GLU A 501 -0.34 -27.64 42.06
N GLU A 502 0.22 -28.76 42.59
CA GLU A 502 0.92 -28.81 43.85
C GLU A 502 2.17 -27.93 43.84
N ILE A 503 3.03 -28.09 42.81
CA ILE A 503 4.25 -27.28 42.65
C ILE A 503 3.90 -25.82 42.45
N LEU A 504 2.87 -25.53 41.64
CA LEU A 504 2.42 -24.17 41.39
C LEU A 504 1.91 -23.49 42.68
N LYS A 505 1.20 -24.24 43.53
CA LYS A 505 0.70 -23.74 44.81
C LYS A 505 1.85 -23.46 45.78
N GLU A 506 2.80 -24.37 45.92
CA GLU A 506 3.98 -24.16 46.75
C GLU A 506 4.78 -22.95 46.27
N ALA A 507 5.02 -22.84 44.94
CA ALA A 507 5.73 -21.72 44.35
C ALA A 507 4.98 -20.39 44.57
N PHE A 508 3.65 -20.38 44.45
CA PHE A 508 2.82 -19.23 44.74
C PHE A 508 2.89 -18.80 46.22
N ASP A 509 2.95 -19.76 47.15
CA ASP A 509 3.06 -19.48 48.56
C ASP A 509 4.44 -18.91 48.97
N LEU A 510 5.49 -19.12 48.18
CA LEU A 510 6.83 -18.58 48.37
C LEU A 510 6.99 -17.14 47.86
N VAL A 511 6.06 -16.64 47.04
CA VAL A 511 6.08 -15.24 46.58
C VAL A 511 5.65 -14.31 47.73
N ASP A 512 6.35 -13.19 47.86
CA ASP A 512 6.05 -12.18 48.90
C ASP A 512 4.63 -11.62 48.76
N LYS A 513 3.98 -11.34 49.87
CA LYS A 513 2.60 -10.87 49.93
C LYS A 513 2.42 -9.54 49.21
N SER A 514 3.40 -8.63 49.33
CA SER A 514 3.42 -7.32 48.65
C SER A 514 3.42 -7.45 47.12
N ASP A 515 4.15 -8.42 46.63
CA ASP A 515 4.23 -8.67 45.18
C ASP A 515 2.93 -9.30 44.64
N ARG A 516 2.28 -10.16 45.42
CA ARG A 516 0.96 -10.72 45.10
C ARG A 516 -0.11 -9.65 45.03
N ASP A 517 -0.20 -8.80 46.04
CA ASP A 517 -1.19 -7.71 46.12
C ASP A 517 -1.00 -6.74 44.92
N PHE A 518 0.25 -6.49 44.53
CA PHE A 518 0.58 -5.67 43.37
C PHE A 518 0.16 -6.32 42.04
N GLU A 519 0.45 -7.61 41.84
CA GLU A 519 0.05 -8.36 40.61
C GLU A 519 -1.49 -8.47 40.52
N ASP A 520 -2.21 -8.56 41.65
CA ASP A 520 -3.69 -8.56 41.63
C ASP A 520 -4.27 -7.22 41.21
N VAL A 521 -3.71 -6.10 41.65
CA VAL A 521 -4.09 -4.75 41.21
C VAL A 521 -3.81 -4.58 39.71
N LEU A 522 -2.66 -5.06 39.21
CA LEU A 522 -2.34 -5.04 37.80
C LEU A 522 -3.34 -5.86 36.97
N SER A 523 -3.78 -6.99 37.51
CA SER A 523 -4.78 -7.86 36.88
C SER A 523 -6.12 -7.16 36.68
N GLN A 524 -6.57 -6.42 37.71
CA GLN A 524 -7.82 -5.64 37.66
C GLN A 524 -7.71 -4.47 36.68
N LEU A 525 -6.58 -3.76 36.64
CA LEU A 525 -6.33 -2.68 35.70
C LEU A 525 -6.34 -3.17 34.26
N GLU A 526 -5.71 -4.29 33.98
CA GLU A 526 -5.68 -4.89 32.65
C GLU A 526 -7.08 -5.32 32.18
N GLN A 527 -7.87 -5.94 33.08
CA GLN A 527 -9.25 -6.32 32.78
C GLN A 527 -10.14 -5.10 32.49
N GLN A 528 -10.02 -4.03 33.29
CA GLN A 528 -10.75 -2.78 33.04
C GLN A 528 -10.37 -2.16 31.70
N ARG A 529 -9.07 -2.19 31.34
CA ARG A 529 -8.59 -1.68 30.07
C ARG A 529 -9.16 -2.48 28.89
N GLN A 530 -9.11 -3.82 28.95
CA GLN A 530 -9.67 -4.68 27.91
C GLN A 530 -11.16 -4.39 27.68
N GLN A 531 -11.91 -4.19 28.76
CA GLN A 531 -13.33 -3.79 28.67
C GLN A 531 -13.50 -2.41 28.03
N MET A 532 -12.63 -1.45 28.38
CA MET A 532 -12.66 -0.11 27.78
C MET A 532 -12.28 -0.13 26.28
N GLU A 533 -11.26 -0.90 25.91
CA GLU A 533 -10.89 -1.06 24.48
C GLU A 533 -11.99 -1.74 23.69
N ALA A 534 -12.58 -2.81 24.21
CA ALA A 534 -13.72 -3.46 23.56
C ALA A 534 -14.89 -2.48 23.35
N ALA A 535 -15.23 -1.71 24.39
CA ALA A 535 -16.25 -0.67 24.30
C ALA A 535 -15.90 0.45 23.31
N LYS A 536 -14.63 0.85 23.24
CA LYS A 536 -14.14 1.84 22.28
C LYS A 536 -14.27 1.34 20.84
N HIS A 537 -13.83 0.11 20.58
CA HIS A 537 -13.97 -0.51 19.25
C HIS A 537 -15.42 -0.65 18.82
N GLU A 538 -16.30 -1.01 19.74
CA GLU A 538 -17.74 -1.09 19.47
C GLU A 538 -18.35 0.29 19.18
N ALA A 539 -17.96 1.30 19.95
CA ALA A 539 -18.39 2.68 19.72
C ALA A 539 -17.90 3.21 18.37
N GLU A 540 -16.68 2.91 17.96
CA GLU A 540 -16.11 3.31 16.68
C GLU A 540 -16.79 2.59 15.51
N ARG A 541 -17.07 1.30 15.66
CA ARG A 541 -17.86 0.53 14.68
C ARG A 541 -19.26 1.12 14.49
N LEU A 542 -19.94 1.41 15.60
CA LEU A 542 -21.29 2.02 15.57
C LEU A 542 -21.26 3.43 14.95
N ARG A 543 -20.21 4.21 15.21
CA ARG A 543 -20.01 5.52 14.59
C ARG A 543 -19.89 5.41 13.06
N LEU A 544 -19.03 4.51 12.57
CA LEU A 544 -18.84 4.28 11.14
C LEU A 544 -20.13 3.75 10.46
N GLU A 545 -20.89 2.91 11.17
CA GLU A 545 -22.16 2.40 10.67
C GLU A 545 -23.22 3.51 10.62
N THR A 546 -23.27 4.37 11.64
CA THR A 546 -24.13 5.55 11.68
C THR A 546 -23.81 6.54 10.56
N GLU A 547 -22.53 6.75 10.27
CA GLU A 547 -22.07 7.63 9.19
C GLU A 547 -22.44 7.06 7.81
N LYS A 548 -22.33 5.75 7.61
CA LYS A 548 -22.79 5.08 6.39
C LYS A 548 -24.30 5.22 6.19
N ILE A 549 -25.07 4.99 7.25
CA ILE A 549 -26.54 5.12 7.21
C ILE A 549 -26.93 6.58 6.91
N LYS A 550 -26.23 7.55 7.51
CA LYS A 550 -26.45 8.96 7.25
C LYS A 550 -26.20 9.30 5.77
N ASN A 551 -25.07 8.88 5.23
CA ASN A 551 -24.71 9.13 3.82
C ASN A 551 -25.73 8.47 2.87
N GLN A 552 -26.16 7.25 3.14
CA GLN A 552 -27.19 6.58 2.36
C GLN A 552 -28.54 7.30 2.44
N SER A 553 -28.91 7.80 3.62
CA SER A 553 -30.15 8.58 3.81
C SER A 553 -30.10 9.91 3.06
N GLU A 554 -28.97 10.59 3.04
CA GLU A 554 -28.78 11.83 2.27
C GLU A 554 -28.83 11.57 0.75
N GLU A 555 -28.23 10.50 0.27
CA GLU A 555 -28.32 10.09 -1.14
C GLU A 555 -29.76 9.75 -1.53
N PHE A 556 -30.45 9.00 -0.70
CA PHE A 556 -31.86 8.66 -0.93
C PHE A 556 -32.76 9.91 -0.95
N SER A 557 -32.52 10.84 -0.03
CA SER A 557 -33.24 12.12 0.00
C SER A 557 -33.02 12.94 -1.28
N ARG A 558 -31.78 12.98 -1.78
CA ARG A 558 -31.43 13.66 -3.05
C ARG A 558 -32.09 12.99 -4.27
N GLN A 559 -32.17 11.66 -4.25
CA GLN A 559 -32.86 10.92 -5.32
C GLN A 559 -34.38 11.21 -5.30
N LEU A 560 -34.97 11.21 -4.12
CA LEU A 560 -36.40 11.51 -3.96
C LEU A 560 -36.75 12.95 -4.41
N GLU A 561 -35.92 13.93 -4.10
CA GLU A 561 -36.08 15.30 -4.58
C GLU A 561 -36.01 15.39 -6.11
N ARG A 562 -35.07 14.70 -6.72
CA ARG A 562 -34.93 14.64 -8.20
C ARG A 562 -36.15 13.97 -8.85
N GLU A 563 -36.67 12.89 -8.26
CA GLU A 563 -37.87 12.24 -8.78
C GLU A 563 -39.11 13.13 -8.61
N ARG A 564 -39.22 13.84 -7.49
CA ARG A 564 -40.28 14.80 -7.24
C ARG A 564 -40.24 15.96 -8.24
N GLU A 565 -39.07 16.51 -8.53
CA GLU A 565 -38.93 17.58 -9.55
C GLU A 565 -39.34 17.08 -10.93
N LYS A 566 -38.89 15.88 -11.34
CA LYS A 566 -39.26 15.29 -12.63
C LYS A 566 -40.79 15.05 -12.72
N ALA A 567 -41.39 14.55 -11.65
CA ALA A 567 -42.85 14.34 -11.61
C ALA A 567 -43.61 15.68 -11.70
N LEU A 568 -43.12 16.74 -11.07
CA LEU A 568 -43.70 18.06 -11.09
C LEU A 568 -43.56 18.74 -12.47
N GLU A 569 -42.42 18.54 -13.14
CA GLU A 569 -42.22 18.97 -14.53
C GLU A 569 -43.14 18.23 -15.51
N ALA A 570 -43.29 16.91 -15.35
CA ALA A 570 -44.18 16.10 -16.17
C ALA A 570 -45.64 16.56 -16.02
N ALA A 571 -46.10 16.75 -14.76
CA ALA A 571 -47.42 17.27 -14.48
C ALA A 571 -47.67 18.71 -15.04
N ARG A 572 -46.67 19.57 -15.01
CA ARG A 572 -46.75 20.90 -15.63
C ARG A 572 -46.86 20.83 -17.14
N ARG A 573 -46.14 19.94 -17.80
CA ARG A 573 -46.22 19.71 -19.27
C ARG A 573 -47.61 19.21 -19.63
N GLU A 574 -48.12 18.21 -18.91
CA GLU A 574 -49.45 17.68 -19.16
C GLU A 574 -50.57 18.73 -18.96
N ALA A 575 -50.46 19.55 -17.92
CA ALA A 575 -51.37 20.68 -17.70
C ALA A 575 -51.31 21.73 -18.84
N GLN A 576 -50.10 22.02 -19.34
CA GLN A 576 -49.95 22.94 -20.48
C GLN A 576 -50.55 22.37 -21.76
N GLU A 577 -50.36 21.09 -22.05
CA GLU A 577 -50.99 20.43 -23.22
C GLU A 577 -52.50 20.48 -23.14
N ILE A 578 -53.10 20.22 -21.97
CA ILE A 578 -54.55 20.31 -21.74
C ILE A 578 -55.06 21.73 -21.96
N ILE A 579 -54.33 22.73 -21.50
CA ILE A 579 -54.69 24.16 -21.67
C ILE A 579 -54.60 24.57 -23.15
N GLU A 580 -53.55 24.10 -23.87
CA GLU A 580 -53.41 24.40 -25.30
C GLU A 580 -54.49 23.72 -26.13
N ASP A 581 -54.84 22.48 -25.80
CA ASP A 581 -55.94 21.79 -26.50
C ASP A 581 -57.30 22.42 -26.24
N ALA A 582 -57.56 22.85 -25.00
CA ALA A 582 -58.77 23.63 -24.65
C ALA A 582 -58.81 24.99 -25.39
N ARG A 583 -57.67 25.67 -25.53
CA ARG A 583 -57.56 26.92 -26.32
C ARG A 583 -57.81 26.69 -27.80
N ARG A 584 -57.26 25.62 -28.39
CA ARG A 584 -57.52 25.26 -29.79
C ARG A 584 -58.99 24.99 -30.03
N THR A 585 -59.61 24.23 -29.14
CA THR A 585 -61.03 23.89 -29.23
C THR A 585 -61.94 25.16 -29.07
N ALA A 586 -61.58 26.02 -28.11
CA ALA A 586 -62.29 27.29 -27.94
C ALA A 586 -62.12 28.24 -29.14
N ASN A 587 -60.91 28.34 -29.70
CA ASN A 587 -60.66 29.13 -30.91
C ASN A 587 -61.44 28.60 -32.14
N ALA A 588 -61.41 27.24 -32.33
CA ALA A 588 -62.20 26.61 -33.39
C ALA A 588 -63.68 26.88 -33.26
N ALA A 589 -64.23 26.73 -32.05
CA ALA A 589 -65.62 27.05 -31.75
C ALA A 589 -65.95 28.55 -31.99
N SER A 590 -65.03 29.44 -31.66
CA SER A 590 -65.18 30.90 -31.91
C SER A 590 -65.17 31.24 -33.41
N GLU A 591 -64.32 30.59 -34.19
CA GLU A 591 -64.29 30.80 -35.67
C GLU A 591 -65.51 30.19 -36.34
N GLU A 592 -66.02 29.06 -35.85
CA GLU A 592 -67.28 28.52 -36.36
C GLU A 592 -68.49 29.39 -35.99
N LEU A 593 -68.51 29.98 -34.80
CA LEU A 593 -69.53 31.00 -34.39
C LEU A 593 -69.48 32.28 -35.26
N LYS A 594 -68.25 32.73 -35.62
CA LYS A 594 -68.06 33.89 -36.50
C LYS A 594 -68.57 33.54 -37.94
N ALA A 595 -68.26 32.35 -38.44
CA ALA A 595 -68.77 31.90 -39.74
C ALA A 595 -70.26 31.77 -39.76
N LEU A 596 -70.89 31.24 -38.73
CA LEU A 596 -72.34 31.15 -38.54
C LEU A 596 -72.96 32.54 -38.46
N ARG A 597 -72.35 33.46 -37.75
CA ARG A 597 -72.88 34.86 -37.65
C ARG A 597 -72.82 35.58 -39.00
N LYS A 598 -71.78 35.32 -39.84
CA LYS A 598 -71.69 35.85 -41.19
C LYS A 598 -72.70 35.25 -42.12
N GLN A 599 -73.06 33.95 -42.00
CA GLN A 599 -74.07 33.28 -42.76
C GLN A 599 -75.52 33.70 -42.37
N LEU A 600 -75.74 34.05 -41.07
CA LEU A 600 -77.00 34.58 -40.57
C LEU A 600 -77.30 35.97 -41.15
N THR A 601 -76.30 36.76 -41.61
CA THR A 601 -76.40 38.05 -42.25
C THR A 601 -76.67 37.89 -43.76
N GLU A 602 -76.57 36.77 -44.35
CA GLU A 602 -76.63 36.56 -45.84
C GLU A 602 -77.79 35.65 -46.34
N ALA A 603 -78.44 34.85 -45.48
CA ALA A 603 -79.52 33.97 -45.99
C ALA A 603 -80.49 33.48 -44.91
N ALA A 604 -81.78 33.57 -45.16
CA ALA A 604 -82.83 33.02 -44.39
C ALA A 604 -83.02 31.49 -44.66
N ASP A 605 -82.19 30.68 -44.07
CA ASP A 605 -82.43 29.21 -44.05
C ASP A 605 -82.25 28.66 -42.62
N THR A 606 -83.38 28.39 -41.95
CA THR A 606 -83.51 27.99 -40.55
C THR A 606 -83.13 26.51 -40.35
N GLN A 607 -83.06 25.65 -41.42
CA GLN A 607 -82.80 24.22 -41.29
C GLN A 607 -81.28 23.90 -41.19
N GLY A 608 -80.42 24.63 -41.91
CA GLY A 608 -78.98 24.47 -41.85
C GLY A 608 -78.33 24.92 -40.52
N ILE A 609 -78.94 25.89 -39.85
CA ILE A 609 -78.43 26.45 -38.57
C ILE A 609 -78.65 25.44 -37.43
N ASN A 610 -79.79 24.72 -37.40
CA ASN A 610 -80.12 23.72 -36.35
C ASN A 610 -79.18 22.47 -36.47
N GLN A 611 -78.76 22.07 -37.67
CA GLN A 611 -77.81 20.96 -37.83
C GLN A 611 -76.39 21.33 -37.33
N ARG A 612 -75.88 22.51 -37.67
CA ARG A 612 -74.60 22.97 -37.24
C ARG A 612 -74.49 23.29 -35.75
N GLN A 613 -75.55 23.77 -35.12
CA GLN A 613 -75.65 23.92 -33.68
C GLN A 613 -75.59 22.56 -32.97
N ALA A 614 -76.25 21.53 -33.57
CA ALA A 614 -76.17 20.19 -33.03
C ALA A 614 -74.75 19.59 -33.18
N GLU A 615 -73.99 19.86 -34.27
CA GLU A 615 -72.62 19.45 -34.44
C GLU A 615 -71.68 20.19 -33.47
N LEU A 616 -71.82 21.48 -33.27
CA LEU A 616 -71.08 22.28 -32.33
C LEU A 616 -71.31 21.78 -30.86
N ARG A 617 -72.51 21.45 -30.49
CA ARG A 617 -72.85 20.82 -29.19
C ARG A 617 -72.17 19.45 -29.05
N ARG A 618 -72.13 18.65 -30.12
CA ARG A 618 -71.42 17.34 -30.09
C ARG A 618 -69.96 17.51 -29.89
N ASN A 619 -69.27 18.41 -30.63
CA ASN A 619 -67.84 18.66 -30.50
C ASN A 619 -67.50 19.24 -29.14
N LEU A 620 -68.32 20.12 -28.53
CA LEU A 620 -68.10 20.58 -27.15
C LEU A 620 -68.33 19.49 -26.12
N ASN A 621 -69.33 18.61 -26.31
CA ASN A 621 -69.53 17.48 -25.42
C ASN A 621 -68.46 16.43 -25.54
N ASP A 622 -67.91 16.21 -26.74
CA ASP A 622 -66.77 15.29 -26.95
C ASP A 622 -65.46 15.83 -26.32
N ALA A 623 -65.28 17.16 -26.38
CA ALA A 623 -64.16 17.81 -25.68
C ALA A 623 -64.30 17.72 -24.14
N ASP A 624 -65.49 17.95 -23.63
CA ASP A 624 -65.82 17.81 -22.20
C ASP A 624 -65.75 16.36 -21.74
N ALA A 625 -66.09 15.38 -22.58
CA ALA A 625 -65.91 13.93 -22.31
C ALA A 625 -64.44 13.55 -22.28
N ARG A 626 -63.55 14.10 -23.14
CA ARG A 626 -62.10 13.87 -23.11
C ARG A 626 -61.45 14.49 -21.86
N ILE A 627 -61.86 15.67 -21.45
CA ILE A 627 -61.39 16.31 -20.20
C ILE A 627 -61.86 15.48 -18.97
N ARG A 628 -63.07 14.95 -19.00
CA ARG A 628 -63.58 14.11 -17.91
C ARG A 628 -62.99 12.72 -17.90
N ALA A 629 -62.60 12.13 -19.04
CA ALA A 629 -61.94 10.84 -19.08
C ALA A 629 -60.54 10.87 -18.45
N ASN A 630 -59.84 12.03 -18.53
CA ASN A 630 -58.56 12.23 -17.85
C ASN A 630 -58.68 12.54 -16.35
N GLN A 631 -59.93 12.85 -15.87
CA GLN A 631 -60.26 13.04 -14.45
C GLN A 631 -60.84 11.81 -13.77
N THR A 632 -60.70 10.61 -14.32
CA THR A 632 -61.08 9.38 -13.64
C THR A 632 -60.17 9.15 -12.43
N GLN A 633 -60.45 9.88 -11.37
CA GLN A 633 -60.03 9.49 -10.03
C GLN A 633 -60.57 8.07 -9.82
N GLN A 634 -59.68 7.16 -9.56
CA GLN A 634 -60.02 5.85 -9.05
C GLN A 634 -60.95 6.03 -7.86
N LYS A 635 -62.23 5.72 -8.02
CA LYS A 635 -63.13 5.61 -6.90
C LYS A 635 -62.64 4.50 -6.00
N ARG A 636 -61.99 4.91 -4.88
CA ARG A 636 -61.64 3.97 -3.81
C ARG A 636 -62.91 3.45 -3.18
N PRO A 637 -62.97 2.16 -2.82
CA PRO A 637 -64.14 1.60 -2.16
C PRO A 637 -64.38 2.33 -0.81
N GLU A 638 -65.66 2.54 -0.45
CA GLU A 638 -66.03 3.12 0.84
C GLU A 638 -65.58 2.21 1.98
N PRO A 639 -64.99 2.75 3.07
CA PRO A 639 -64.51 1.97 4.20
C PRO A 639 -65.71 1.24 4.86
N THR A 640 -65.59 -0.05 5.07
CA THR A 640 -66.63 -0.93 5.58
C THR A 640 -66.89 -0.76 7.08
N ARG A 641 -66.08 0.02 7.80
CA ARG A 641 -66.23 0.30 9.23
C ARG A 641 -65.68 1.68 9.61
N GLY A 642 -66.11 2.18 10.77
CA GLY A 642 -65.55 3.41 11.36
C GLY A 642 -64.06 3.23 11.81
N ILE A 643 -63.30 4.31 11.74
CA ILE A 643 -61.88 4.38 12.12
C ILE A 643 -61.76 4.33 13.65
N LEU A 644 -60.92 3.46 14.16
CA LEU A 644 -60.65 3.24 15.59
C LEU A 644 -59.21 3.61 15.93
N VAL A 645 -58.96 3.87 17.21
CA VAL A 645 -57.58 4.10 17.74
C VAL A 645 -56.72 2.84 17.51
N GLY A 646 -55.59 3.02 16.89
CA GLY A 646 -54.68 1.94 16.49
C GLY A 646 -54.76 1.54 15.02
N ASP A 647 -55.73 2.06 14.26
CA ASP A 647 -55.84 1.82 12.82
C ASP A 647 -54.79 2.57 12.02
N THR A 648 -54.37 1.98 10.91
CA THR A 648 -53.48 2.64 9.95
C THR A 648 -54.34 3.33 8.88
N VAL A 649 -54.15 4.61 8.71
CA VAL A 649 -54.86 5.47 7.76
C VAL A 649 -53.91 6.15 6.79
N GLU A 650 -54.38 6.44 5.60
CA GLU A 650 -53.68 7.25 4.63
C GLU A 650 -54.19 8.68 4.67
N LEU A 651 -53.32 9.67 4.83
CA LEU A 651 -53.64 11.07 4.73
C LEU A 651 -53.83 11.45 3.25
N LEU A 652 -55.06 11.76 2.85
CA LEU A 652 -55.44 12.00 1.44
C LEU A 652 -54.69 13.17 0.79
N LYS A 653 -54.35 14.20 1.55
CA LYS A 653 -53.59 15.38 1.04
C LYS A 653 -52.08 15.12 0.90
N LEU A 654 -51.52 14.17 1.61
CA LEU A 654 -50.09 13.94 1.70
C LEU A 654 -49.66 12.56 1.15
N GLY A 655 -50.57 11.65 0.87
CA GLY A 655 -50.28 10.29 0.44
C GLY A 655 -49.48 9.46 1.44
N THR A 656 -49.45 9.86 2.72
CA THR A 656 -48.59 9.26 3.73
C THR A 656 -49.41 8.40 4.71
N LYS A 657 -48.91 7.20 5.05
CA LYS A 657 -49.52 6.33 6.05
C LYS A 657 -49.26 6.87 7.46
N ALA A 658 -50.27 6.88 8.31
CA ALA A 658 -50.20 7.30 9.70
C ALA A 658 -51.05 6.39 10.58
N SER A 659 -50.64 6.21 11.84
CA SER A 659 -51.42 5.42 12.83
C SER A 659 -52.27 6.36 13.67
N VAL A 660 -53.53 5.97 13.94
CA VAL A 660 -54.46 6.75 14.79
C VAL A 660 -54.08 6.54 16.26
N ILE A 661 -53.69 7.62 16.94
CA ILE A 661 -53.29 7.55 18.37
C ILE A 661 -54.48 7.82 19.26
N ALA A 662 -55.31 8.80 18.91
CA ALA A 662 -56.47 9.21 19.70
C ALA A 662 -57.58 9.79 18.81
N ILE A 663 -58.81 9.73 19.29
CA ILE A 663 -59.95 10.41 18.69
C ILE A 663 -60.37 11.51 19.67
N ASN A 664 -60.30 12.75 19.22
CA ASN A 664 -60.63 13.92 20.04
C ASN A 664 -62.18 14.08 20.17
N LYS A 665 -62.64 14.75 21.21
CA LYS A 665 -64.07 15.01 21.48
C LYS A 665 -64.74 15.90 20.41
N ASP A 666 -63.97 16.59 19.61
CA ASP A 666 -64.37 17.44 18.49
C ASP A 666 -64.48 16.68 17.14
N GLY A 667 -64.27 15.35 17.14
CA GLY A 667 -64.37 14.52 15.94
C GLY A 667 -63.12 14.50 15.07
N THR A 668 -62.02 15.11 15.51
CA THR A 668 -60.73 15.03 14.84
C THR A 668 -59.89 13.85 15.30
N TYR A 669 -59.08 13.28 14.38
CA TYR A 669 -58.21 12.15 14.66
C TYR A 669 -56.79 12.64 14.87
N GLN A 670 -56.17 12.25 15.98
CA GLN A 670 -54.75 12.46 16.23
C GLN A 670 -53.97 11.32 15.61
N LEU A 671 -53.09 11.64 14.66
CA LEU A 671 -52.34 10.71 13.84
C LEU A 671 -50.87 10.80 14.13
N GLN A 672 -50.15 9.70 14.02
CA GLN A 672 -48.70 9.64 14.04
C GLN A 672 -48.18 9.10 12.72
N ALA A 673 -47.44 9.98 12.01
CA ALA A 673 -46.68 9.63 10.80
C ALA A 673 -45.20 9.69 11.13
N GLY A 674 -44.59 8.55 11.44
CA GLY A 674 -43.18 8.48 11.92
C GLY A 674 -42.99 9.22 13.25
N ILE A 675 -42.24 10.30 13.27
CA ILE A 675 -41.94 11.13 14.47
C ILE A 675 -42.99 12.26 14.66
N LEU A 676 -43.79 12.58 13.62
CA LEU A 676 -44.70 13.72 13.62
C LEU A 676 -46.10 13.31 14.10
N LYS A 677 -46.67 14.12 14.98
CA LYS A 677 -48.05 14.01 15.40
C LYS A 677 -48.89 15.10 14.70
N LEU A 678 -49.98 14.69 14.03
CA LEU A 678 -50.82 15.56 13.24
C LEU A 678 -52.30 15.35 13.63
N ASN A 679 -53.12 16.39 13.55
CA ASN A 679 -54.53 16.26 13.68
C ASN A 679 -55.16 16.33 12.30
N ALA A 680 -56.05 15.42 11.97
CA ALA A 680 -56.77 15.39 10.71
C ALA A 680 -58.30 15.15 10.93
N LYS A 681 -59.11 15.63 10.01
CA LYS A 681 -60.56 15.40 10.02
C LYS A 681 -60.89 14.07 9.33
N ALA A 682 -62.08 13.56 9.55
CA ALA A 682 -62.52 12.28 8.97
C ALA A 682 -62.51 12.25 7.44
N ASP A 683 -62.72 13.40 6.80
CA ASP A 683 -62.70 13.62 5.33
C ASP A 683 -61.29 13.70 4.74
N GLU A 684 -60.28 13.84 5.57
CA GLU A 684 -58.86 13.95 5.14
C GLU A 684 -58.12 12.63 5.27
N ILE A 685 -58.71 11.58 5.77
CA ILE A 685 -58.09 10.29 6.04
C ILE A 685 -58.88 9.14 5.43
N TYR A 686 -58.13 8.11 4.95
CA TYR A 686 -58.72 6.90 4.38
C TYR A 686 -58.19 5.66 5.13
N LEU A 687 -59.09 4.76 5.54
CA LEU A 687 -58.73 3.54 6.27
C LEU A 687 -58.10 2.51 5.33
N LEU A 688 -56.94 1.97 5.68
CA LEU A 688 -56.26 0.88 4.97
C LEU A 688 -56.64 -0.47 5.57
N GLU A 689 -57.47 -1.25 4.89
CA GLU A 689 -58.10 -2.50 5.42
C GLU A 689 -57.15 -3.72 5.47
N HIS A 690 -55.86 -3.61 5.13
CA HIS A 690 -54.99 -4.77 4.99
C HIS A 690 -53.84 -4.87 5.98
N GLU A 691 -53.74 -4.01 7.00
CA GLU A 691 -52.68 -4.15 8.01
C GLU A 691 -53.30 -4.14 9.42
N ASN A 692 -53.62 -5.31 9.93
CA ASN A 692 -53.99 -5.45 11.33
C ASN A 692 -53.13 -6.48 12.05
N PRO A 693 -52.11 -6.04 12.80
CA PRO A 693 -51.60 -6.87 13.88
C PRO A 693 -51.69 -6.11 15.18
N TYR A 694 -52.76 -6.24 15.94
CA TYR A 694 -52.67 -6.15 17.41
C TYR A 694 -54.05 -6.21 18.06
N LYS A 695 -54.40 -7.38 18.55
CA LYS A 695 -55.30 -7.51 19.69
C LYS A 695 -54.46 -7.42 20.96
N GLN A 696 -54.46 -6.29 21.65
CA GLN A 696 -53.91 -6.18 23.01
C GLN A 696 -54.99 -6.59 24.03
N LYS A 697 -54.63 -7.53 24.89
CA LYS A 697 -55.32 -7.80 26.16
C LYS A 697 -54.84 -6.77 27.21
N GLN A 698 -55.77 -6.11 27.86
CA GLN A 698 -55.58 -5.20 29.00
C GLN A 698 -55.06 -5.98 30.22
N GLY A 699 -54.00 -5.51 30.84
CA GLY A 699 -53.46 -5.94 32.14
C GLY A 699 -52.72 -4.76 32.80
N ARG A 700 -53.00 -4.51 34.08
CA ARG A 700 -52.66 -3.36 34.93
C ARG A 700 -51.15 -3.12 35.13
N PRO A 701 -50.70 -1.91 35.58
CA PRO A 701 -49.33 -1.44 35.57
C PRO A 701 -48.52 -1.84 36.82
N ALA A 702 -47.24 -2.12 36.63
CA ALA A 702 -46.20 -2.09 37.67
C ALA A 702 -44.81 -1.75 37.11
N HIS A 703 -44.27 -0.70 37.61
CA HIS A 703 -42.86 -0.27 37.82
C HIS A 703 -41.71 -0.63 36.86
N SER A 704 -41.11 0.46 36.38
CA SER A 704 -39.68 0.75 36.06
C SER A 704 -38.71 -0.42 35.96
N GLY A 705 -38.18 -0.59 34.76
CA GLY A 705 -36.97 -1.35 34.46
C GLY A 705 -36.64 -1.13 32.99
N ARG A 706 -35.43 -0.70 32.70
CA ARG A 706 -34.87 -0.52 31.35
C ARG A 706 -35.03 -1.80 30.53
N GLU A 707 -35.86 -1.79 29.50
CA GLU A 707 -35.94 -2.87 28.51
C GLU A 707 -35.19 -2.47 27.24
N MET A 708 -34.19 -3.29 26.92
CA MET A 708 -33.58 -3.38 25.60
C MET A 708 -34.61 -3.86 24.60
N LYS A 709 -34.78 -3.17 23.47
CA LYS A 709 -35.58 -3.61 22.35
C LYS A 709 -34.97 -4.86 21.71
N MET A 710 -35.57 -6.00 21.87
CA MET A 710 -35.29 -7.21 21.10
C MET A 710 -35.90 -7.07 19.70
N SER A 711 -35.02 -7.21 18.67
CA SER A 711 -35.47 -7.40 17.30
C SER A 711 -36.13 -8.77 17.15
N ALA A 712 -37.24 -8.87 16.42
CA ALA A 712 -37.92 -10.13 16.15
C ALA A 712 -36.99 -11.02 15.28
N THR A 713 -36.56 -12.15 15.84
CA THR A 713 -35.77 -13.17 15.14
C THR A 713 -36.66 -13.88 14.12
N SER A 714 -36.19 -13.99 12.85
CA SER A 714 -36.92 -14.72 11.80
C SER A 714 -37.04 -16.20 12.15
N SER A 715 -38.18 -16.85 11.79
CA SER A 715 -38.38 -18.29 11.96
C SER A 715 -37.62 -19.14 10.93
N GLU A 716 -36.88 -18.51 10.01
CA GLU A 716 -36.07 -19.21 9.01
C GLU A 716 -34.73 -18.55 8.81
N ILE A 717 -33.73 -19.38 8.48
CA ILE A 717 -32.36 -18.96 8.12
C ILE A 717 -31.94 -19.60 6.82
N ASP A 718 -31.28 -18.82 5.95
CA ASP A 718 -30.75 -19.27 4.67
C ASP A 718 -29.22 -19.34 4.73
N LEU A 719 -28.67 -20.55 4.59
CA LEU A 719 -27.25 -20.84 4.63
C LEU A 719 -26.64 -21.18 3.25
N ARG A 720 -27.43 -21.02 2.19
CA ARG A 720 -26.98 -21.38 0.83
C ARG A 720 -25.81 -20.46 0.39
N GLY A 721 -24.81 -21.07 -0.22
CA GLY A 721 -23.63 -20.35 -0.72
C GLY A 721 -22.55 -20.08 0.33
N MET A 722 -22.77 -20.46 1.58
CA MET A 722 -21.75 -20.35 2.64
C MET A 722 -20.86 -21.58 2.69
N ASP A 723 -19.62 -21.40 3.16
CA ASP A 723 -18.74 -22.52 3.51
C ASP A 723 -19.28 -23.25 4.76
N ALA A 724 -18.98 -24.57 4.88
CA ALA A 724 -19.51 -25.40 5.95
C ALA A 724 -19.13 -24.89 7.36
N VAL A 725 -17.94 -24.32 7.53
CA VAL A 725 -17.47 -23.79 8.82
C VAL A 725 -18.19 -22.47 9.15
N GLU A 726 -18.32 -21.59 8.18
CA GLU A 726 -19.03 -20.32 8.31
C GLU A 726 -20.52 -20.54 8.60
N ALA A 727 -21.14 -21.46 7.85
CA ALA A 727 -22.54 -21.81 8.03
C ALA A 727 -22.85 -22.34 9.44
N ILE A 728 -21.95 -23.12 10.04
CA ILE A 728 -22.14 -23.62 11.42
C ILE A 728 -22.07 -22.48 12.42
N CYS A 729 -21.12 -21.55 12.31
CA CYS A 729 -21.02 -20.39 13.20
C CYS A 729 -22.27 -19.50 13.14
N VAL A 730 -22.78 -19.26 11.92
CA VAL A 730 -24.02 -18.48 11.71
C VAL A 730 -25.23 -19.21 12.27
N LEU A 731 -25.31 -20.54 12.07
CA LEU A 731 -26.39 -21.39 12.57
C LEU A 731 -26.41 -21.41 14.10
N GLU A 732 -25.31 -21.61 14.78
CA GLU A 732 -25.25 -21.67 16.24
C GLU A 732 -25.74 -20.35 16.86
N ARG A 733 -25.28 -19.22 16.35
CA ARG A 733 -25.74 -17.91 16.80
C ARG A 733 -27.23 -17.71 16.57
N TYR A 734 -27.75 -18.11 15.40
CA TYR A 734 -29.15 -18.02 15.08
C TYR A 734 -30.03 -18.92 15.99
N LEU A 735 -29.59 -20.14 16.31
CA LEU A 735 -30.28 -21.05 17.22
C LEU A 735 -30.37 -20.45 18.63
N ASP A 736 -29.32 -19.79 19.11
CA ASP A 736 -29.35 -19.12 20.41
C ASP A 736 -30.32 -17.91 20.40
N GLU A 737 -30.34 -17.14 19.33
CA GLU A 737 -31.29 -16.04 19.16
C GLU A 737 -32.77 -16.54 19.04
N ALA A 738 -33.00 -17.60 18.28
CA ALA A 738 -34.29 -18.22 18.11
C ALA A 738 -34.86 -18.74 19.44
N MET A 739 -34.02 -19.35 20.25
CA MET A 739 -34.38 -19.79 21.62
C MET A 739 -34.70 -18.61 22.54
N ARG A 740 -33.91 -17.58 22.56
CA ARG A 740 -34.16 -16.36 23.35
C ARG A 740 -35.45 -15.67 22.92
N SER A 741 -35.83 -15.84 21.65
CA SER A 741 -37.11 -15.35 21.09
C SER A 741 -38.28 -16.30 21.27
N ASN A 742 -38.10 -17.41 22.01
CA ASN A 742 -39.10 -18.42 22.34
C ASN A 742 -39.79 -19.03 21.09
N LEU A 743 -39.02 -19.26 20.02
CA LEU A 743 -39.51 -19.94 18.82
C LEU A 743 -39.64 -21.46 19.11
N GLN A 744 -40.76 -22.08 18.73
CA GLN A 744 -40.95 -23.52 18.92
C GLN A 744 -40.23 -24.36 17.86
N SER A 745 -40.09 -23.83 16.67
CA SER A 745 -39.37 -24.50 15.58
C SER A 745 -38.73 -23.47 14.63
N VAL A 746 -37.67 -23.86 13.97
CA VAL A 746 -36.96 -23.06 12.99
C VAL A 746 -36.71 -23.84 11.72
N ARG A 747 -36.70 -23.12 10.58
CA ARG A 747 -36.45 -23.65 9.26
C ARG A 747 -35.05 -23.26 8.78
N ILE A 748 -34.19 -24.24 8.47
CA ILE A 748 -32.80 -24.04 8.07
C ILE A 748 -32.65 -24.45 6.61
N ILE A 749 -32.38 -23.50 5.74
CA ILE A 749 -32.24 -23.69 4.29
C ILE A 749 -30.78 -23.88 3.95
N HIS A 750 -30.39 -25.08 3.53
CA HIS A 750 -29.01 -25.40 3.16
C HIS A 750 -28.83 -25.80 1.68
N GLY A 751 -29.95 -25.89 0.94
CA GLY A 751 -29.94 -26.24 -0.48
C GLY A 751 -29.77 -27.73 -0.77
N LYS A 752 -30.01 -28.10 -2.04
CA LYS A 752 -29.94 -29.50 -2.53
C LYS A 752 -28.58 -29.92 -3.12
N GLY A 753 -27.49 -29.10 -2.95
CA GLY A 753 -26.17 -29.32 -3.54
C GLY A 753 -25.51 -30.66 -3.16
N THR A 754 -24.18 -30.69 -3.05
CA THR A 754 -23.38 -31.92 -2.78
C THR A 754 -23.71 -32.63 -1.45
N GLY A 755 -24.57 -32.05 -0.61
CA GLY A 755 -24.96 -32.59 0.69
C GLY A 755 -23.98 -32.28 1.84
N THR A 756 -22.85 -31.65 1.57
CA THR A 756 -21.82 -31.31 2.57
C THR A 756 -22.38 -30.37 3.63
N LEU A 757 -23.07 -29.31 3.21
CA LEU A 757 -23.70 -28.33 4.10
C LEU A 757 -24.84 -28.96 4.92
N ARG A 758 -25.67 -29.81 4.31
CA ARG A 758 -26.72 -30.58 4.99
C ARG A 758 -26.11 -31.44 6.09
N ALA A 759 -25.04 -32.19 5.79
CA ALA A 759 -24.39 -33.07 6.77
C ALA A 759 -23.82 -32.26 7.95
N ALA A 760 -23.19 -31.12 7.68
CA ALA A 760 -22.64 -30.22 8.69
C ALA A 760 -23.75 -29.65 9.60
N VAL A 761 -24.85 -29.16 9.03
CA VAL A 761 -26.02 -28.65 9.76
C VAL A 761 -26.60 -29.74 10.65
N GLN A 762 -26.85 -30.94 10.14
CA GLN A 762 -27.42 -32.02 10.91
C GLN A 762 -26.45 -32.49 12.03
N GLN A 763 -25.17 -32.45 11.82
CA GLN A 763 -24.17 -32.78 12.85
C GLN A 763 -24.16 -31.72 13.96
N SER A 764 -24.26 -30.42 13.63
CA SER A 764 -24.34 -29.33 14.61
C SER A 764 -25.64 -29.46 15.43
N LEU A 765 -26.80 -29.69 14.77
CA LEU A 765 -28.09 -29.88 15.46
C LEU A 765 -28.08 -31.09 16.41
N ARG A 766 -27.39 -32.19 16.09
CA ARG A 766 -27.25 -33.34 17.00
C ARG A 766 -26.48 -33.05 18.27
N LYS A 767 -25.52 -32.11 18.19
CA LYS A 767 -24.68 -31.70 19.31
C LYS A 767 -25.33 -30.64 20.19
N ASN A 768 -26.32 -29.93 19.65
CA ASN A 768 -26.99 -28.85 20.37
C ASN A 768 -27.98 -29.39 21.39
N LYS A 769 -27.79 -29.06 22.66
CA LYS A 769 -28.59 -29.56 23.81
C LYS A 769 -30.04 -29.06 23.84
N PHE A 770 -30.33 -28.02 23.06
CA PHE A 770 -31.64 -27.36 23.08
C PHE A 770 -32.55 -27.77 21.93
N VAL A 771 -32.01 -28.54 20.97
CA VAL A 771 -32.80 -29.09 19.85
C VAL A 771 -33.37 -30.44 20.27
N LYS A 772 -34.70 -30.50 20.37
CA LYS A 772 -35.43 -31.71 20.78
C LYS A 772 -35.41 -32.75 19.68
N LYS A 773 -35.72 -32.36 18.47
CA LYS A 773 -35.62 -33.18 17.27
C LYS A 773 -35.49 -32.34 16.02
N PHE A 774 -34.99 -32.93 14.96
CA PHE A 774 -34.97 -32.30 13.65
C PHE A 774 -35.32 -33.32 12.56
N ARG A 775 -35.89 -32.81 11.46
CA ARG A 775 -36.26 -33.61 10.29
C ARG A 775 -35.98 -32.84 9.00
N LEU A 776 -35.92 -33.53 7.88
CA LEU A 776 -35.95 -32.90 6.57
C LEU A 776 -37.34 -32.31 6.28
N GLY A 777 -37.37 -31.27 5.44
CA GLY A 777 -38.63 -30.70 4.98
C GLY A 777 -39.43 -31.69 4.13
N VAL A 778 -40.79 -31.55 4.14
CA VAL A 778 -41.69 -32.28 3.26
C VAL A 778 -42.01 -31.47 2.01
N TYR A 779 -42.78 -32.01 1.06
CA TYR A 779 -43.06 -31.47 -0.28
C TYR A 779 -43.38 -29.97 -0.36
N ALA A 780 -43.98 -29.37 0.65
CA ALA A 780 -44.26 -27.92 0.69
C ALA A 780 -43.24 -27.11 1.49
N GLU A 781 -42.27 -27.74 2.15
CA GLU A 781 -41.29 -27.12 3.06
C GLU A 781 -39.87 -26.99 2.45
N GLY A 782 -39.65 -27.42 1.21
CA GLY A 782 -38.35 -27.34 0.50
C GLY A 782 -37.61 -28.68 0.42
N GLU A 783 -38.24 -29.80 0.81
CA GLU A 783 -37.72 -31.18 0.69
C GLU A 783 -36.29 -31.35 1.23
N ASP A 784 -35.43 -32.05 0.49
CA ASP A 784 -34.02 -32.33 0.86
C ASP A 784 -33.11 -31.10 1.01
N GLY A 785 -33.58 -29.91 0.61
CA GLY A 785 -32.81 -28.65 0.70
C GLY A 785 -33.02 -27.90 2.02
N VAL A 786 -33.87 -28.41 2.91
CA VAL A 786 -34.27 -27.74 4.16
C VAL A 786 -34.25 -28.74 5.32
N THR A 787 -33.81 -28.31 6.49
CA THR A 787 -33.94 -29.03 7.76
C THR A 787 -34.77 -28.19 8.72
N ILE A 788 -35.76 -28.79 9.33
CA ILE A 788 -36.60 -28.19 10.37
C ILE A 788 -36.14 -28.70 11.72
N ALA A 789 -35.79 -27.79 12.63
CA ALA A 789 -35.40 -28.11 13.99
C ALA A 789 -36.47 -27.62 14.98
N GLU A 790 -36.86 -28.48 15.93
CA GLU A 790 -37.78 -28.19 17.00
C GLU A 790 -37.01 -28.08 18.32
N PHE A 791 -37.29 -27.06 19.09
CA PHE A 791 -36.66 -26.80 20.39
C PHE A 791 -37.42 -27.53 21.52
N SER A 792 -36.70 -27.82 22.60
CA SER A 792 -37.23 -28.46 23.81
C SER A 792 -38.02 -27.50 24.67
#